data_110a61be5fced2614260b2730dabf9b5
#
_entry.id   110a61be5fced2614260b2730dabf9b5
#
_cell.length_a   1.000
_cell.length_b   1.000
_cell.length_c   1.000
_cell.angle_alpha   90.00
_cell.angle_beta   90.00
_cell.angle_gamma   90.00
#
_symmetry.space_group_name_H-M   'P 1'
#
loop_
_entity.id
_entity.type
_entity.pdbx_description
1 polymer ?
#
loop_
_entity_poly.entity_id
_entity_poly.type
_entity_poly.pdbx_seq_one_letter_code
_entity_poly.pdbx_strand_id
1 'polypeptide(L)'
;MSQDLLTEQIKDAIQGAYRTWLSARDFKPRRGQREMIAQIARTLGQAESRVCVVEAGTGTGKTAAYCLAAIPLASTIGKTVIVSTATVALQEQVVLQDLPDLKQRAGLAFSVSLAKGRGRYMCLKRLDDHLKYQDQQEIPIFDVSNEDFSVLYQEMLNRYSQGSWDGELDSWVEPLPDGAWTGVTTDHRGCSNNRCSFFKQCAFFRARNNLEGADVIVANHDLVLADLALGGGAVLPAPEDCIYVFDEAHHLADKTQNHFASSARIQGTLQWFDNINNVLGTATQRFARPANLVGLSTNVASETTALGDIFTDLSQALSILPFEPRDEERELYRFPLGDVPVSIAELCTAALPGMQRLCDGIERFHELLSDAVAGNQDWEKAFEAEDWLLPVGQLQGRALATLNLLQDYAQGVEQDHRCARWINRNQYDVEMVSAPIEPGHILSEVLWQRCYGCVCTSATLTALGSFQRFLERSGLPPDTPATSIASPFNYPEIATFHVPSMQSDPRDFDAHSDEVTRLLPDLLSRERSALVLFTSWRQLNAVVKALPEDLAEGLLVQGDGSKQALIAEHRRRIDEGEASHLVGVASFSEGLDLPGDYCRHVVIVKLPFAVPDDPIDQAIAEWAEAQGRNAFYEISVPDAALKLVQACGRLIRHERDYGTVTMLDKRIVTQRYGRALIESLPPFRLDIASVS
;
A
#
# COMPACT_ATOMS: atom_id res chain seq x y z
N MET A 1 29.17 -20.47 19.32
CA MET A 1 28.01 -21.37 19.63
C MET A 1 26.85 -20.46 19.98
N SER A 2 25.98 -20.12 19.03
CA SER A 2 24.75 -19.35 19.29
C SER A 2 23.77 -20.27 20.00
N GLN A 3 23.38 -19.92 21.23
CA GLN A 3 22.40 -20.69 22.00
C GLN A 3 21.02 -20.53 21.33
N ASP A 4 20.30 -21.65 21.22
CA ASP A 4 18.86 -21.63 20.93
C ASP A 4 18.16 -20.78 22.01
N LEU A 5 17.51 -19.69 21.58
CA LEU A 5 16.86 -18.75 22.49
C LEU A 5 15.51 -19.28 23.01
N LEU A 6 14.96 -20.32 22.39
CA LEU A 6 13.69 -20.94 22.80
C LEU A 6 13.86 -21.84 24.05
N THR A 7 14.16 -21.20 25.16
CA THR A 7 14.29 -21.88 26.46
C THR A 7 12.95 -22.47 26.93
N GLU A 8 13.00 -23.46 27.86
CA GLU A 8 11.78 -24.01 28.46
C GLU A 8 10.92 -22.90 29.11
N GLN A 9 11.56 -21.91 29.73
CA GLN A 9 10.86 -20.76 30.32
C GLN A 9 10.04 -19.97 29.30
N ILE A 10 10.57 -19.73 28.10
CA ILE A 10 9.83 -19.02 27.00
C ILE A 10 8.70 -19.90 26.47
N LYS A 11 8.95 -21.21 26.30
CA LYS A 11 7.90 -22.16 25.89
C LYS A 11 6.76 -22.20 26.90
N ASP A 12 7.07 -22.24 28.17
CA ASP A 12 6.06 -22.22 29.25
C ASP A 12 5.29 -20.91 29.29
N ALA A 13 5.95 -19.78 29.07
CA ALA A 13 5.29 -18.46 28.96
C ALA A 13 4.31 -18.41 27.79
N ILE A 14 4.71 -18.84 26.60
CA ILE A 14 3.85 -18.91 25.41
C ILE A 14 2.66 -19.85 25.63
N GLN A 15 2.91 -21.06 26.15
CA GLN A 15 1.85 -22.04 26.42
C GLN A 15 0.90 -21.58 27.53
N GLY A 16 1.44 -20.95 28.57
CA GLY A 16 0.67 -20.38 29.67
C GLY A 16 -0.27 -19.27 29.19
N ALA A 17 0.26 -18.32 28.42
CA ALA A 17 -0.52 -17.23 27.84
C ALA A 17 -1.65 -17.77 26.94
N TYR A 18 -1.34 -18.73 26.07
CA TYR A 18 -2.35 -19.34 25.20
C TYR A 18 -3.46 -20.05 25.98
N ARG A 19 -3.12 -20.86 27.00
CA ARG A 19 -4.12 -21.54 27.85
C ARG A 19 -5.00 -20.55 28.61
N THR A 20 -4.39 -19.51 29.20
CA THR A 20 -5.09 -18.46 29.94
C THR A 20 -6.07 -17.73 29.05
N TRP A 21 -5.64 -17.34 27.83
CA TRP A 21 -6.47 -16.67 26.85
C TRP A 21 -7.66 -17.53 26.40
N LEU A 22 -7.46 -18.82 26.09
CA LEU A 22 -8.52 -19.75 25.72
C LEU A 22 -9.54 -19.91 26.85
N SER A 23 -9.07 -20.10 28.10
CA SER A 23 -9.96 -20.25 29.26
C SER A 23 -10.79 -18.99 29.50
N ALA A 24 -10.20 -17.81 29.35
CA ALA A 24 -10.92 -16.54 29.54
C ALA A 24 -11.97 -16.24 28.48
N ARG A 25 -11.86 -16.90 27.31
CA ARG A 25 -12.77 -16.76 26.14
C ARG A 25 -13.75 -17.93 26.00
N ASP A 26 -13.61 -18.97 26.83
CA ASP A 26 -14.33 -20.24 26.65
C ASP A 26 -14.11 -20.85 25.24
N PHE A 27 -12.92 -20.70 24.71
CA PHE A 27 -12.56 -21.18 23.39
C PHE A 27 -11.91 -22.57 23.47
N LYS A 28 -12.24 -23.41 22.50
CA LYS A 28 -11.58 -24.70 22.31
C LYS A 28 -10.23 -24.49 21.61
N PRO A 29 -9.17 -25.23 22.00
CA PRO A 29 -7.89 -25.18 21.31
C PRO A 29 -8.04 -25.60 19.85
N ARG A 30 -7.55 -24.76 18.94
CA ARG A 30 -7.51 -25.08 17.52
C ARG A 30 -6.13 -25.63 17.15
N ARG A 31 -6.09 -26.75 16.46
CA ARG A 31 -4.83 -27.40 16.06
C ARG A 31 -3.97 -26.47 15.23
N GLY A 32 -4.54 -25.85 14.16
CA GLY A 32 -3.81 -24.94 13.28
C GLY A 32 -3.22 -23.73 14.01
N GLN A 33 -3.96 -23.15 14.98
CA GLN A 33 -3.44 -22.04 15.79
C GLN A 33 -2.22 -22.45 16.61
N ARG A 34 -2.24 -23.65 17.22
CA ARG A 34 -1.09 -24.19 17.96
C ARG A 34 0.12 -24.47 17.05
N GLU A 35 -0.14 -24.99 15.85
CA GLU A 35 0.90 -25.23 14.84
C GLU A 35 1.56 -23.91 14.42
N MET A 36 0.76 -22.84 14.19
CA MET A 36 1.27 -21.50 13.87
C MET A 36 2.13 -20.94 15.00
N ILE A 37 1.63 -20.96 16.24
CA ILE A 37 2.38 -20.50 17.42
C ILE A 37 3.72 -21.24 17.54
N ALA A 38 3.70 -22.57 17.42
CA ALA A 38 4.90 -23.40 17.54
C ALA A 38 5.90 -23.14 16.40
N GLN A 39 5.43 -22.93 15.18
CA GLN A 39 6.29 -22.63 14.03
C GLN A 39 6.98 -21.28 14.21
N ILE A 40 6.22 -20.23 14.53
CA ILE A 40 6.74 -18.89 14.74
C ILE A 40 7.76 -18.89 15.90
N ALA A 41 7.39 -19.46 17.04
CA ALA A 41 8.28 -19.50 18.21
C ALA A 41 9.59 -20.24 17.91
N ARG A 42 9.53 -21.37 17.19
CA ARG A 42 10.73 -22.10 16.78
C ARG A 42 11.63 -21.28 15.87
N THR A 43 11.06 -20.66 14.83
CA THR A 43 11.86 -19.89 13.87
C THR A 43 12.48 -18.66 14.51
N LEU A 44 11.72 -17.88 15.26
CA LEU A 44 12.25 -16.69 15.94
C LEU A 44 13.27 -17.02 17.05
N GLY A 45 13.18 -18.20 17.64
CA GLY A 45 14.11 -18.68 18.67
C GLY A 45 15.41 -19.27 18.13
N GLN A 46 15.57 -19.46 16.81
CA GLN A 46 16.79 -19.99 16.19
C GLN A 46 17.94 -18.99 16.24
N ALA A 47 19.15 -19.51 16.13
CA ALA A 47 20.36 -18.70 16.07
C ALA A 47 20.52 -17.94 14.75
N GLU A 48 20.09 -18.55 13.66
CA GLU A 48 20.21 -18.06 12.28
C GLU A 48 18.85 -18.22 11.56
N SER A 49 18.64 -17.45 10.48
CA SER A 49 17.44 -17.53 9.62
C SER A 49 16.12 -17.38 10.41
N ARG A 50 15.96 -16.25 11.12
CA ARG A 50 14.77 -15.96 11.92
C ARG A 50 13.59 -15.40 11.07
N VAL A 51 13.47 -15.86 9.85
CA VAL A 51 12.36 -15.50 8.96
C VAL A 51 11.52 -16.74 8.69
N CYS A 52 10.20 -16.65 8.88
CA CYS A 52 9.27 -17.71 8.50
C CYS A 52 8.06 -17.19 7.75
N VAL A 53 7.53 -18.06 6.90
CA VAL A 53 6.33 -17.82 6.09
C VAL A 53 5.23 -18.76 6.55
N VAL A 54 4.08 -18.20 6.95
CA VAL A 54 2.96 -19.01 7.44
C VAL A 54 1.69 -18.62 6.69
N GLU A 55 1.24 -19.48 5.80
CA GLU A 55 -0.12 -19.40 5.27
C GLU A 55 -1.07 -20.02 6.28
N ALA A 56 -2.05 -19.25 6.72
CA ALA A 56 -3.05 -19.74 7.66
C ALA A 56 -4.45 -19.33 7.19
N GLY A 57 -5.25 -20.32 6.80
CA GLY A 57 -6.60 -20.11 6.27
C GLY A 57 -7.50 -19.29 7.20
N THR A 58 -8.54 -18.71 6.66
CA THR A 58 -9.53 -17.92 7.43
C THR A 58 -10.05 -18.73 8.63
N GLY A 59 -10.32 -18.04 9.74
CA GLY A 59 -10.79 -18.69 10.98
C GLY A 59 -9.71 -19.33 11.86
N THR A 60 -8.44 -19.38 11.43
CA THR A 60 -7.33 -19.92 12.25
C THR A 60 -7.03 -19.05 13.48
N GLY A 61 -7.30 -17.75 13.43
CA GLY A 61 -6.97 -16.79 14.48
C GLY A 61 -5.50 -16.36 14.40
N LYS A 62 -5.07 -15.94 13.20
CA LYS A 62 -3.71 -15.49 12.88
C LYS A 62 -3.16 -14.47 13.87
N THR A 63 -3.92 -13.40 14.12
CA THR A 63 -3.51 -12.26 14.98
C THR A 63 -3.11 -12.74 16.37
N ALA A 64 -3.98 -13.51 17.01
CA ALA A 64 -3.66 -14.08 18.32
C ALA A 64 -2.45 -15.03 18.28
N ALA A 65 -2.32 -15.83 17.22
CA ALA A 65 -1.24 -16.81 17.11
C ALA A 65 0.13 -16.13 17.01
N TYR A 66 0.29 -15.16 16.11
CA TYR A 66 1.60 -14.50 15.98
C TYR A 66 1.93 -13.60 17.17
N CYS A 67 0.95 -12.93 17.78
CA CYS A 67 1.17 -12.13 18.98
C CYS A 67 1.59 -13.00 20.18
N LEU A 68 0.89 -14.12 20.41
CA LEU A 68 1.19 -15.04 21.50
C LEU A 68 2.56 -15.72 21.36
N ALA A 69 3.08 -15.85 20.14
CA ALA A 69 4.42 -16.38 19.91
C ALA A 69 5.49 -15.28 20.01
N ALA A 70 5.29 -14.13 19.33
CA ALA A 70 6.31 -13.10 19.17
C ALA A 70 6.49 -12.24 20.44
N ILE A 71 5.40 -11.84 21.12
CA ILE A 71 5.47 -10.89 22.25
C ILE A 71 6.27 -11.45 23.44
N PRO A 72 6.01 -12.67 23.95
CA PRO A 72 6.79 -13.22 25.06
C PRO A 72 8.27 -13.41 24.72
N LEU A 73 8.57 -13.82 23.47
CA LEU A 73 9.93 -13.97 23.01
C LEU A 73 10.63 -12.61 22.92
N ALA A 74 10.02 -11.62 22.27
CA ALA A 74 10.55 -10.27 22.14
C ALA A 74 10.84 -9.63 23.50
N SER A 75 9.90 -9.73 24.44
CA SER A 75 10.06 -9.22 25.80
C SER A 75 11.27 -9.83 26.51
N THR A 76 11.54 -11.13 26.31
CA THR A 76 12.68 -11.82 26.96
C THR A 76 14.03 -11.34 26.42
N ILE A 77 14.10 -10.96 25.14
CA ILE A 77 15.34 -10.56 24.47
C ILE A 77 15.48 -9.04 24.32
N GLY A 78 14.53 -8.26 24.84
CA GLY A 78 14.54 -6.79 24.77
C GLY A 78 14.38 -6.25 23.36
N LYS A 79 13.53 -6.87 22.54
CA LYS A 79 13.20 -6.42 21.17
C LYS A 79 11.76 -5.92 21.09
N THR A 80 11.49 -5.06 20.10
CA THR A 80 10.15 -4.54 19.81
C THR A 80 9.47 -5.39 18.72
N VAL A 81 8.19 -5.69 18.90
CA VAL A 81 7.39 -6.34 17.85
C VAL A 81 6.72 -5.28 16.98
N ILE A 82 6.99 -5.29 15.69
CA ILE A 82 6.33 -4.43 14.70
C ILE A 82 5.26 -5.27 13.99
N VAL A 83 3.98 -5.02 14.29
CA VAL A 83 2.87 -5.63 13.56
C VAL A 83 2.50 -4.73 12.38
N SER A 84 2.85 -5.17 11.18
CA SER A 84 2.58 -4.47 9.94
C SER A 84 1.36 -5.06 9.23
N THR A 85 0.37 -4.22 8.92
CA THR A 85 -0.88 -4.63 8.24
C THR A 85 -1.01 -3.97 6.86
N ALA A 86 -1.83 -4.55 5.99
CA ALA A 86 -1.99 -4.01 4.64
C ALA A 86 -2.80 -2.71 4.58
N THR A 87 -3.74 -2.49 5.51
CA THR A 87 -4.67 -1.36 5.50
C THR A 87 -4.84 -0.70 6.87
N VAL A 88 -5.29 0.56 6.88
CA VAL A 88 -5.59 1.31 8.13
C VAL A 88 -6.70 0.63 8.94
N ALA A 89 -7.74 0.10 8.29
CA ALA A 89 -8.83 -0.59 9.00
C ALA A 89 -8.34 -1.83 9.76
N LEU A 90 -7.40 -2.59 9.19
CA LEU A 90 -6.78 -3.73 9.88
C LEU A 90 -5.87 -3.28 11.04
N GLN A 91 -5.18 -2.12 10.91
CA GLN A 91 -4.44 -1.54 12.03
C GLN A 91 -5.36 -1.26 13.22
N GLU A 92 -6.50 -0.61 12.97
CA GLU A 92 -7.47 -0.27 14.00
C GLU A 92 -8.03 -1.51 14.67
N GLN A 93 -8.37 -2.53 13.91
CA GLN A 93 -8.82 -3.82 14.47
C GLN A 93 -7.78 -4.41 15.42
N VAL A 94 -6.50 -4.48 15.01
CA VAL A 94 -5.42 -5.02 15.83
C VAL A 94 -5.24 -4.21 17.11
N VAL A 95 -5.25 -2.87 17.02
CA VAL A 95 -5.01 -1.97 18.17
C VAL A 95 -6.19 -1.89 19.11
N LEU A 96 -7.42 -1.83 18.60
CA LEU A 96 -8.62 -1.58 19.39
C LEU A 96 -9.29 -2.86 19.89
N GLN A 97 -9.05 -3.99 19.25
CA GLN A 97 -9.72 -5.25 19.56
C GLN A 97 -8.75 -6.36 19.96
N ASP A 98 -7.82 -6.73 19.08
CA ASP A 98 -7.01 -7.96 19.25
C ASP A 98 -5.97 -7.82 20.36
N LEU A 99 -5.16 -6.77 20.36
CA LEU A 99 -4.12 -6.55 21.37
C LEU A 99 -4.67 -6.26 22.77
N PRO A 100 -5.72 -5.42 22.96
CA PRO A 100 -6.37 -5.26 24.27
C PRO A 100 -6.95 -6.57 24.82
N ASP A 101 -7.56 -7.38 23.95
CA ASP A 101 -8.07 -8.69 24.35
C ASP A 101 -6.96 -9.61 24.86
N LEU A 102 -5.84 -9.70 24.15
CA LEU A 102 -4.68 -10.46 24.57
C LEU A 102 -4.07 -9.93 25.89
N LYS A 103 -3.92 -8.62 26.01
CA LYS A 103 -3.41 -7.97 27.22
C LYS A 103 -4.26 -8.30 28.46
N GLN A 104 -5.57 -8.24 28.30
CA GLN A 104 -6.50 -8.49 29.42
C GLN A 104 -6.64 -9.97 29.76
N ARG A 105 -6.62 -10.86 28.75
CA ARG A 105 -7.07 -12.23 28.89
C ARG A 105 -5.97 -13.28 28.77
N ALA A 106 -4.81 -12.94 28.20
CA ALA A 106 -3.68 -13.88 28.11
C ALA A 106 -2.67 -13.76 29.27
N GLY A 107 -2.85 -12.77 30.15
CA GLY A 107 -1.91 -12.50 31.24
C GLY A 107 -0.56 -11.95 30.78
N LEU A 108 -0.52 -11.35 29.59
CA LEU A 108 0.68 -10.74 29.02
C LEU A 108 0.75 -9.26 29.41
N ALA A 109 1.87 -8.84 29.96
CA ALA A 109 2.17 -7.44 30.22
C ALA A 109 3.00 -6.88 29.08
N PHE A 110 2.42 -5.98 28.29
CA PHE A 110 3.12 -5.27 27.21
C PHE A 110 2.42 -3.92 26.95
N SER A 111 3.20 -2.97 26.44
CA SER A 111 2.71 -1.68 25.96
C SER A 111 2.44 -1.75 24.46
N VAL A 112 1.44 -1.00 23.97
CA VAL A 112 1.04 -0.93 22.57
C VAL A 112 1.02 0.51 22.11
N SER A 113 1.56 0.76 20.92
CA SER A 113 1.45 2.06 20.25
C SER A 113 1.11 1.87 18.78
N LEU A 114 0.34 2.82 18.24
CA LEU A 114 0.00 2.88 16.82
C LEU A 114 0.91 3.89 16.12
N ALA A 115 1.59 3.45 15.08
CA ALA A 115 2.42 4.30 14.24
C ALA A 115 1.67 4.63 12.93
N LYS A 116 1.48 5.92 12.68
CA LYS A 116 0.93 6.44 11.42
C LYS A 116 1.91 7.45 10.81
N GLY A 117 1.89 7.57 9.48
CA GLY A 117 2.69 8.54 8.76
C GLY A 117 2.33 9.98 9.15
N ARG A 118 3.33 10.88 9.08
CA ARG A 118 3.17 12.30 9.43
C ARG A 118 2.01 12.97 8.69
N GLY A 119 1.79 12.64 7.44
CA GLY A 119 0.67 13.13 6.63
C GLY A 119 -0.73 12.77 7.17
N ARG A 120 -0.84 11.88 8.18
CA ARG A 120 -2.10 11.58 8.86
C ARG A 120 -2.38 12.50 10.05
N TYR A 121 -1.47 13.40 10.39
CA TYR A 121 -1.61 14.34 11.52
C TYR A 121 -1.66 15.79 11.03
N MET A 122 -2.51 16.56 11.69
CA MET A 122 -2.58 17.99 11.48
C MET A 122 -1.27 18.68 11.92
N CYS A 123 -0.74 19.54 11.07
CA CYS A 123 0.39 20.40 11.37
C CYS A 123 -0.12 21.76 11.91
N LEU A 124 0.04 21.98 13.19
CA LEU A 124 -0.38 23.24 13.83
C LEU A 124 0.28 24.48 13.22
N LYS A 125 1.55 24.36 12.79
CA LYS A 125 2.25 25.47 12.12
C LYS A 125 1.54 25.84 10.82
N ARG A 126 1.23 24.88 9.94
CA ARG A 126 0.52 25.14 8.69
C ARG A 126 -0.89 25.69 8.93
N LEU A 127 -1.59 25.11 9.89
CA LEU A 127 -2.92 25.58 10.26
C LEU A 127 -2.90 27.06 10.74
N ASP A 128 -1.95 27.40 11.59
CA ASP A 128 -1.73 28.77 12.09
C ASP A 128 -1.35 29.73 10.96
N ASP A 129 -0.50 29.29 10.03
CA ASP A 129 -0.11 30.05 8.84
C ASP A 129 -1.30 30.35 7.95
N HIS A 130 -2.15 29.35 7.66
CA HIS A 130 -3.37 29.57 6.88
C HIS A 130 -4.34 30.54 7.55
N LEU A 131 -4.47 30.50 8.87
CA LEU A 131 -5.36 31.39 9.60
C LEU A 131 -4.82 32.80 9.74
N LYS A 132 -3.50 33.02 9.76
CA LYS A 132 -2.85 34.33 9.92
C LYS A 132 -2.66 35.07 8.59
N TYR A 133 -2.35 34.35 7.52
CA TYR A 133 -1.93 34.95 6.24
C TYR A 133 -3.02 34.93 5.17
N GLN A 134 -4.29 34.85 5.53
CA GLN A 134 -5.42 34.89 4.59
C GLN A 134 -5.41 36.13 3.65
N ASP A 135 -4.84 37.26 4.08
CA ASP A 135 -4.81 38.51 3.31
C ASP A 135 -3.43 38.85 2.71
N GLN A 136 -2.39 38.04 2.93
CA GLN A 136 -1.02 38.33 2.48
C GLN A 136 -0.40 37.15 1.72
N GLN A 137 -0.50 37.17 0.39
CA GLN A 137 0.14 36.21 -0.53
C GLN A 137 1.68 36.37 -0.60
N GLU A 138 2.37 36.56 0.50
CA GLU A 138 3.84 36.76 0.48
C GLU A 138 4.66 35.46 0.56
N ILE A 139 4.06 34.35 0.97
CA ILE A 139 4.73 33.03 1.00
C ILE A 139 4.09 32.14 -0.06
N PRO A 140 4.85 31.56 -1.01
CA PRO A 140 4.31 30.64 -2.00
C PRO A 140 3.85 29.36 -1.30
N ILE A 141 2.57 29.27 -0.96
CA ILE A 141 1.96 28.05 -0.48
C ILE A 141 1.62 27.23 -1.72
N PHE A 142 2.40 26.15 -1.93
CA PHE A 142 2.17 25.23 -3.04
C PHE A 142 0.88 24.45 -2.84
N ASP A 143 0.11 24.27 -3.91
CA ASP A 143 -1.05 23.40 -3.99
C ASP A 143 -2.23 23.79 -3.08
N VAL A 144 -2.57 25.06 -2.98
CA VAL A 144 -3.87 25.45 -2.43
C VAL A 144 -4.85 25.58 -3.59
N SER A 145 -5.86 24.71 -3.61
CA SER A 145 -7.10 24.97 -4.34
C SER A 145 -7.56 26.40 -4.00
N ASN A 146 -8.11 27.14 -4.96
CA ASN A 146 -8.68 28.49 -4.75
C ASN A 146 -9.89 28.50 -3.78
N GLU A 147 -10.09 27.45 -3.02
CA GLU A 147 -11.20 27.28 -2.06
C GLU A 147 -10.80 27.78 -0.68
N ASP A 148 -11.65 28.59 -0.09
CA ASP A 148 -11.47 29.10 1.26
C ASP A 148 -11.91 28.08 2.30
N PHE A 149 -10.95 27.41 2.94
CA PHE A 149 -11.18 26.44 4.03
C PHE A 149 -11.08 27.08 5.43
N SER A 150 -11.05 28.38 5.55
CA SER A 150 -10.81 29.09 6.83
C SER A 150 -11.74 28.67 7.96
N VAL A 151 -13.03 28.50 7.67
CA VAL A 151 -14.05 28.07 8.65
C VAL A 151 -13.74 26.66 9.15
N LEU A 152 -13.39 25.74 8.26
CA LEU A 152 -13.01 24.36 8.60
C LEU A 152 -11.72 24.35 9.44
N TYR A 153 -10.72 25.12 9.05
CA TYR A 153 -9.44 25.20 9.78
C TYR A 153 -9.61 25.81 11.17
N GLN A 154 -10.48 26.80 11.32
CA GLN A 154 -10.83 27.34 12.64
C GLN A 154 -11.54 26.30 13.51
N GLU A 155 -12.41 25.48 12.94
CA GLU A 155 -13.07 24.40 13.66
C GLU A 155 -12.07 23.32 14.07
N MET A 156 -11.14 22.91 13.19
CA MET A 156 -10.04 21.98 13.50
C MET A 156 -9.22 22.48 14.69
N LEU A 157 -8.82 23.76 14.68
CA LEU A 157 -8.07 24.38 15.77
C LEU A 157 -8.85 24.38 17.07
N ASN A 158 -10.14 24.72 17.03
CA ASN A 158 -11.00 24.77 18.20
C ASN A 158 -11.17 23.38 18.83
N ARG A 159 -11.49 22.35 18.03
CA ARG A 159 -11.65 20.97 18.51
C ARG A 159 -10.34 20.41 19.08
N TYR A 160 -9.21 20.69 18.43
CA TYR A 160 -7.90 20.27 18.91
C TYR A 160 -7.53 20.95 20.24
N SER A 161 -7.73 22.26 20.35
CA SER A 161 -7.42 23.03 21.56
C SER A 161 -8.30 22.63 22.75
N GLN A 162 -9.55 22.22 22.50
CA GLN A 162 -10.49 21.74 23.53
C GLN A 162 -10.23 20.26 23.90
N GLY A 163 -9.35 19.55 23.18
CA GLY A 163 -9.09 18.12 23.39
C GLY A 163 -10.24 17.21 22.96
N SER A 164 -11.20 17.71 22.18
CA SER A 164 -12.29 16.92 21.59
C SER A 164 -11.88 16.19 20.29
N TRP A 165 -10.71 16.50 19.77
CA TRP A 165 -10.06 15.84 18.63
C TRP A 165 -8.54 15.79 18.88
N ASP A 166 -7.90 14.69 18.49
CA ASP A 166 -6.48 14.44 18.73
C ASP A 166 -5.55 14.98 17.63
N GLY A 167 -6.10 15.54 16.56
CA GLY A 167 -5.37 16.06 15.42
C GLY A 167 -5.04 15.01 14.36
N GLU A 168 -5.65 13.84 14.42
CA GLU A 168 -5.47 12.77 13.45
C GLU A 168 -6.60 12.76 12.42
N LEU A 169 -6.26 12.54 11.13
CA LEU A 169 -7.24 12.51 10.03
C LEU A 169 -8.32 11.45 10.23
N ASP A 170 -7.92 10.24 10.67
CA ASP A 170 -8.85 9.11 10.80
C ASP A 170 -9.85 9.28 11.95
N SER A 171 -9.55 10.13 12.91
CA SER A 171 -10.46 10.48 14.01
C SER A 171 -11.37 11.69 13.72
N TRP A 172 -11.20 12.34 12.56
CA TRP A 172 -12.11 13.36 12.07
C TRP A 172 -13.37 12.73 11.47
N VAL A 173 -14.54 13.11 11.95
CA VAL A 173 -15.81 12.40 11.66
C VAL A 173 -16.46 12.88 10.36
N GLU A 174 -16.42 14.17 10.08
CA GLU A 174 -17.10 14.79 8.95
C GLU A 174 -16.32 14.60 7.65
N PRO A 175 -16.97 14.46 6.48
CA PRO A 175 -16.29 14.43 5.20
C PRO A 175 -15.47 15.70 4.98
N LEU A 176 -14.22 15.55 4.55
CA LEU A 176 -13.35 16.68 4.24
C LEU A 176 -13.45 17.00 2.73
N PRO A 177 -13.54 18.29 2.36
CA PRO A 177 -13.41 18.70 0.98
C PRO A 177 -12.06 18.31 0.37
N ASP A 178 -12.04 18.11 -0.95
CA ASP A 178 -10.81 17.78 -1.66
C ASP A 178 -9.75 18.88 -1.46
N GLY A 179 -8.53 18.46 -1.16
CA GLY A 179 -7.42 19.39 -0.93
C GLY A 179 -7.35 20.02 0.48
N ALA A 180 -8.43 20.03 1.26
CA ALA A 180 -8.45 20.67 2.59
C ALA A 180 -7.40 20.08 3.54
N TRP A 181 -7.25 18.75 3.55
CA TRP A 181 -6.26 18.09 4.42
C TRP A 181 -4.82 18.38 4.00
N THR A 182 -4.54 18.43 2.70
CA THR A 182 -3.21 18.73 2.15
C THR A 182 -2.72 20.11 2.62
N GLY A 183 -3.63 21.06 2.80
CA GLY A 183 -3.33 22.39 3.32
C GLY A 183 -2.77 22.39 4.74
N VAL A 184 -3.20 21.49 5.61
CA VAL A 184 -2.87 21.48 7.05
C VAL A 184 -2.02 20.29 7.49
N THR A 185 -1.43 19.54 6.58
CA THR A 185 -0.49 18.47 6.90
C THR A 185 0.92 18.74 6.36
N THR A 186 1.90 17.95 6.74
CA THR A 186 3.29 18.08 6.27
C THR A 186 3.99 16.72 6.21
N ASP A 187 5.13 16.67 5.55
CA ASP A 187 6.03 15.51 5.52
C ASP A 187 7.27 15.71 6.42
N HIS A 188 8.25 14.79 6.33
CA HIS A 188 9.46 14.85 7.13
C HIS A 188 10.41 16.00 6.73
N ARG A 189 10.35 16.44 5.46
CA ARG A 189 11.21 17.51 4.91
C ARG A 189 10.67 18.89 5.21
N GLY A 190 9.34 19.01 5.19
CA GLY A 190 8.67 20.26 5.53
C GLY A 190 8.52 20.56 7.02
N CYS A 191 9.05 19.70 7.90
CA CYS A 191 8.89 19.85 9.35
C CYS A 191 10.21 20.26 10.04
N SER A 192 10.18 21.35 10.79
CA SER A 192 11.31 21.84 11.61
C SER A 192 11.62 20.95 12.84
N ASN A 193 10.90 19.85 13.03
CA ASN A 193 11.07 18.87 14.11
C ASN A 193 11.06 19.55 15.52
N ASN A 194 12.05 19.27 16.35
CA ASN A 194 12.17 19.81 17.71
C ASN A 194 12.40 21.33 17.77
N ARG A 195 12.66 21.98 16.64
CA ARG A 195 12.81 23.44 16.52
C ARG A 195 11.50 24.14 16.19
N CYS A 196 10.41 23.37 15.89
CA CYS A 196 9.09 23.93 15.59
C CYS A 196 8.51 24.67 16.79
N SER A 197 7.99 25.88 16.57
CA SER A 197 7.30 26.69 17.59
C SER A 197 6.13 25.94 18.24
N PHE A 198 5.50 25.01 17.53
CA PHE A 198 4.40 24.18 18.02
C PHE A 198 4.82 22.78 18.47
N PHE A 199 6.12 22.48 18.60
CA PHE A 199 6.62 21.13 18.89
C PHE A 199 5.96 20.45 20.07
N LYS A 200 5.82 21.18 21.21
CA LYS A 200 5.21 20.64 22.45
C LYS A 200 3.73 20.31 22.32
N GLN A 201 3.05 20.96 21.39
CA GLN A 201 1.60 20.81 21.16
C GLN A 201 1.31 19.96 19.91
N CYS A 202 2.35 19.56 19.16
CA CYS A 202 2.21 18.86 17.89
C CYS A 202 1.56 17.48 18.05
N ALA A 203 0.47 17.24 17.33
CA ALA A 203 -0.24 15.95 17.35
C ALA A 203 0.67 14.79 16.95
N PHE A 204 1.46 14.96 15.89
CA PHE A 204 2.39 13.95 15.41
C PHE A 204 3.48 13.61 16.45
N PHE A 205 4.13 14.60 17.07
CA PHE A 205 5.19 14.33 18.04
C PHE A 205 4.64 13.77 19.36
N ARG A 206 3.42 14.13 19.74
CA ARG A 206 2.73 13.48 20.86
C ARG A 206 2.50 12.00 20.59
N ALA A 207 1.99 11.66 19.39
CA ALA A 207 1.82 10.28 18.98
C ALA A 207 3.16 9.55 18.90
N ARG A 208 4.21 10.20 18.34
CA ARG A 208 5.54 9.60 18.20
C ARG A 208 6.21 9.32 19.56
N ASN A 209 6.08 10.20 20.53
CA ASN A 209 6.63 9.95 21.86
C ASN A 209 6.07 8.68 22.51
N ASN A 210 4.84 8.28 22.14
CA ASN A 210 4.25 7.03 22.60
C ASN A 210 4.88 5.78 21.95
N LEU A 211 5.65 5.93 20.86
CA LEU A 211 6.35 4.81 20.23
C LEU A 211 7.64 4.44 20.98
N GLU A 212 8.26 5.43 21.64
CA GLU A 212 9.50 5.19 22.40
C GLU A 212 9.22 4.27 23.59
N GLY A 213 9.91 3.11 23.62
CA GLY A 213 9.74 2.12 24.67
C GLY A 213 8.48 1.27 24.59
N ALA A 214 7.72 1.34 23.49
CA ALA A 214 6.61 0.43 23.28
C ALA A 214 7.11 -1.00 22.95
N ASP A 215 6.50 -1.99 23.58
CA ASP A 215 6.82 -3.41 23.33
C ASP A 215 6.26 -3.88 21.99
N VAL A 216 5.10 -3.35 21.60
CA VAL A 216 4.41 -3.66 20.34
C VAL A 216 4.04 -2.36 19.64
N ILE A 217 4.46 -2.22 18.40
CA ILE A 217 4.07 -1.10 17.54
C ILE A 217 3.27 -1.65 16.35
N VAL A 218 2.08 -1.09 16.12
CA VAL A 218 1.26 -1.43 14.95
C VAL A 218 1.45 -0.35 13.89
N ALA A 219 1.74 -0.77 12.66
CA ALA A 219 1.98 0.10 11.51
C ALA A 219 1.30 -0.47 10.26
N ASN A 220 1.20 0.29 9.17
CA ASN A 220 0.90 -0.30 7.87
C ASN A 220 2.18 -0.59 7.07
N HIS A 221 2.04 -1.42 6.03
CA HIS A 221 3.20 -1.77 5.18
C HIS A 221 3.86 -0.54 4.57
N ASP A 222 3.08 0.46 4.17
CA ASP A 222 3.60 1.67 3.53
C ASP A 222 4.50 2.48 4.49
N LEU A 223 4.12 2.58 5.78
CA LEU A 223 4.96 3.26 6.78
C LEU A 223 6.24 2.48 7.08
N VAL A 224 6.15 1.15 7.18
CA VAL A 224 7.34 0.30 7.39
C VAL A 224 8.30 0.45 6.21
N LEU A 225 7.79 0.39 4.97
CA LEU A 225 8.61 0.57 3.76
C LEU A 225 9.21 1.98 3.67
N ALA A 226 8.45 3.02 4.04
CA ALA A 226 8.96 4.39 4.10
C ALA A 226 10.09 4.56 5.12
N ASP A 227 9.97 3.95 6.31
CA ASP A 227 11.03 3.96 7.31
C ASP A 227 12.28 3.20 6.83
N LEU A 228 12.10 2.03 6.23
CA LEU A 228 13.19 1.23 5.65
C LEU A 228 13.89 1.96 4.50
N ALA A 229 13.17 2.67 3.65
CA ALA A 229 13.73 3.49 2.55
C ALA A 229 14.60 4.64 3.08
N LEU A 230 14.32 5.15 4.29
CA LEU A 230 15.15 6.14 4.99
C LEU A 230 16.33 5.51 5.75
N GLY A 231 16.60 4.24 5.57
CA GLY A 231 17.65 3.50 6.24
C GLY A 231 17.18 2.74 7.48
N GLY A 232 15.92 2.83 7.87
CA GLY A 232 15.34 2.24 9.09
C GLY A 232 15.76 2.96 10.37
N GLY A 233 14.85 3.01 11.34
CA GLY A 233 15.10 3.69 12.62
C GLY A 233 14.73 5.20 12.62
N ALA A 234 14.19 5.72 11.51
CA ALA A 234 13.78 7.11 11.43
C ALA A 234 12.42 7.38 12.08
N VAL A 235 11.48 6.45 11.94
CA VAL A 235 10.13 6.51 12.52
C VAL A 235 9.91 5.36 13.50
N LEU A 236 10.28 4.16 13.12
CA LEU A 236 10.22 2.93 13.92
C LEU A 236 11.58 2.68 14.58
N PRO A 237 11.72 1.80 15.57
CA PRO A 237 13.02 1.37 16.06
C PRO A 237 13.88 0.74 14.96
N ALA A 238 15.20 0.70 15.15
CA ALA A 238 16.12 0.14 14.16
C ALA A 238 15.74 -1.31 13.81
N PRO A 239 15.85 -1.74 12.53
CA PRO A 239 15.45 -3.07 12.10
C PRO A 239 16.10 -4.20 12.91
N GLU A 240 17.34 -4.02 13.34
CA GLU A 240 18.12 -4.94 14.15
C GLU A 240 17.51 -5.15 15.55
N ASP A 241 16.68 -4.21 16.02
CA ASP A 241 15.99 -4.24 17.30
C ASP A 241 14.53 -4.67 17.20
N CYS A 242 14.09 -5.07 16.01
CA CYS A 242 12.69 -5.37 15.72
C CYS A 242 12.46 -6.83 15.28
N ILE A 243 11.35 -7.39 15.75
CA ILE A 243 10.69 -8.54 15.14
C ILE A 243 9.51 -8.04 14.33
N TYR A 244 9.60 -8.17 13.02
CA TYR A 244 8.50 -7.78 12.13
C TYR A 244 7.48 -8.91 11.98
N VAL A 245 6.20 -8.57 12.00
CA VAL A 245 5.10 -9.45 11.62
C VAL A 245 4.33 -8.77 10.50
N PHE A 246 4.49 -9.24 9.27
CA PHE A 246 3.70 -8.77 8.13
C PHE A 246 2.43 -9.60 8.04
N ASP A 247 1.31 -9.01 8.45
CA ASP A 247 -0.03 -9.59 8.26
C ASP A 247 -0.58 -9.16 6.90
N GLU A 248 -1.22 -10.08 6.19
CA GLU A 248 -1.53 -9.98 4.76
C GLU A 248 -0.27 -9.72 3.89
N ALA A 249 0.79 -10.48 4.19
CA ALA A 249 2.12 -10.35 3.58
C ALA A 249 2.13 -10.53 2.06
N HIS A 250 1.07 -11.09 1.46
CA HIS A 250 0.92 -11.20 0.01
C HIS A 250 0.96 -9.85 -0.71
N HIS A 251 0.64 -8.74 0.01
CA HIS A 251 0.75 -7.38 -0.52
C HIS A 251 2.18 -6.79 -0.45
N LEU A 252 3.09 -7.41 0.29
CA LEU A 252 4.38 -6.78 0.61
C LEU A 252 5.20 -6.50 -0.65
N ALA A 253 5.27 -7.45 -1.59
CA ALA A 253 6.02 -7.28 -2.83
C ALA A 253 5.45 -6.15 -3.71
N ASP A 254 4.12 -6.11 -3.91
CA ASP A 254 3.46 -5.06 -4.71
C ASP A 254 3.62 -3.68 -4.06
N LYS A 255 3.49 -3.61 -2.74
CA LYS A 255 3.70 -2.38 -1.99
C LYS A 255 5.14 -1.88 -2.07
N THR A 256 6.11 -2.79 -2.00
CA THR A 256 7.52 -2.45 -2.20
C THR A 256 7.75 -1.92 -3.61
N GLN A 257 7.23 -2.59 -4.62
CA GLN A 257 7.34 -2.18 -6.01
C GLN A 257 6.79 -0.77 -6.25
N ASN A 258 5.60 -0.48 -5.70
CA ASN A 258 4.97 0.83 -5.81
C ASN A 258 5.72 1.91 -5.01
N HIS A 259 6.24 1.58 -3.83
CA HIS A 259 6.95 2.54 -2.98
C HIS A 259 8.29 2.97 -3.57
N PHE A 260 8.98 2.08 -4.27
CA PHE A 260 10.26 2.35 -4.91
C PHE A 260 10.14 2.72 -6.40
N ALA A 261 8.93 2.88 -6.92
CA ALA A 261 8.71 3.45 -8.23
C ALA A 261 9.00 4.97 -8.24
N SER A 262 9.55 5.45 -9.35
CA SER A 262 9.85 6.87 -9.56
C SER A 262 9.09 7.39 -10.77
N SER A 263 8.60 8.63 -10.71
CA SER A 263 7.99 9.28 -11.88
C SER A 263 8.28 10.78 -11.92
N ALA A 264 8.28 11.34 -13.13
CA ALA A 264 8.36 12.77 -13.34
C ALA A 264 7.60 13.19 -14.62
N ARG A 265 6.82 14.25 -14.50
CA ARG A 265 6.15 14.92 -15.63
C ARG A 265 7.07 15.94 -16.24
N ILE A 266 7.29 15.89 -17.55
CA ILE A 266 8.30 16.73 -18.21
C ILE A 266 7.93 18.21 -18.18
N GLN A 267 6.71 18.58 -18.64
CA GLN A 267 6.26 19.98 -18.59
C GLN A 267 6.11 20.46 -17.14
N GLY A 268 5.56 19.61 -16.28
CA GLY A 268 5.48 19.89 -14.86
C GLY A 268 6.85 20.10 -14.20
N THR A 269 7.93 19.47 -14.71
CA THR A 269 9.29 19.67 -14.21
C THR A 269 9.90 20.99 -14.73
N LEU A 270 9.66 21.36 -15.96
CA LEU A 270 10.05 22.66 -16.50
C LEU A 270 9.42 23.82 -15.71
N GLN A 271 8.12 23.78 -15.47
CA GLN A 271 7.44 24.76 -14.62
C GLN A 271 7.97 24.78 -13.19
N TRP A 272 8.35 23.61 -12.67
CA TRP A 272 8.89 23.51 -11.33
C TRP A 272 10.31 24.11 -11.22
N PHE A 273 11.13 24.07 -12.28
CA PHE A 273 12.42 24.78 -12.30
C PHE A 273 12.23 26.29 -12.13
N ASP A 274 11.24 26.88 -12.81
CA ASP A 274 10.90 28.30 -12.60
C ASP A 274 10.44 28.57 -11.17
N ASN A 275 9.67 27.64 -10.61
CA ASN A 275 9.18 27.76 -9.25
C ASN A 275 10.31 27.69 -8.20
N ILE A 276 11.31 26.84 -8.38
CA ILE A 276 12.51 26.82 -7.52
C ILE A 276 13.13 28.21 -7.43
N ASN A 277 13.33 28.83 -8.59
CA ASN A 277 13.94 30.16 -8.67
C ASN A 277 13.11 31.22 -7.94
N ASN A 278 11.79 31.17 -8.07
CA ASN A 278 10.87 32.05 -7.37
C ASN A 278 10.94 31.86 -5.85
N VAL A 279 10.89 30.61 -5.38
CA VAL A 279 10.93 30.32 -3.94
C VAL A 279 12.24 30.74 -3.31
N LEU A 280 13.38 30.31 -3.85
CA LEU A 280 14.69 30.63 -3.29
C LEU A 280 15.01 32.13 -3.43
N GLY A 281 14.59 32.76 -4.53
CA GLY A 281 14.74 34.20 -4.74
C GLY A 281 13.93 35.01 -3.74
N THR A 282 12.68 34.65 -3.51
CA THR A 282 11.80 35.33 -2.53
C THR A 282 12.32 35.16 -1.10
N ALA A 283 12.71 33.92 -0.73
CA ALA A 283 13.33 33.65 0.56
C ALA A 283 14.60 34.48 0.76
N THR A 284 15.48 34.53 -0.25
CA THR A 284 16.73 35.32 -0.18
C THR A 284 16.44 36.81 0.01
N GLN A 285 15.41 37.36 -0.66
CA GLN A 285 15.01 38.75 -0.50
C GLN A 285 14.43 39.03 0.90
N ARG A 286 13.66 38.08 1.46
CA ARG A 286 13.06 38.23 2.78
C ARG A 286 14.08 38.42 3.89
N PHE A 287 15.26 37.80 3.77
CA PHE A 287 16.35 37.87 4.71
C PHE A 287 17.38 39.00 4.37
N ALA A 288 16.96 40.00 3.58
CA ALA A 288 17.82 41.11 3.15
C ALA A 288 19.05 40.69 2.33
N ARG A 289 18.94 39.62 1.54
CA ARG A 289 19.93 39.14 0.58
C ARG A 289 21.31 38.78 1.21
N PRO A 290 21.34 37.86 2.19
CA PRO A 290 22.62 37.41 2.72
C PRO A 290 23.50 36.82 1.61
N ALA A 291 24.80 37.08 1.63
CA ALA A 291 25.70 36.68 0.54
C ALA A 291 25.74 35.17 0.28
N ASN A 292 25.61 34.35 1.33
CA ASN A 292 25.53 32.89 1.23
C ASN A 292 24.26 32.42 0.52
N LEU A 293 23.09 33.01 0.79
CA LEU A 293 21.84 32.67 0.11
C LEU A 293 21.82 33.20 -1.33
N VAL A 294 22.35 34.42 -1.58
CA VAL A 294 22.48 34.98 -2.93
C VAL A 294 23.30 34.06 -3.83
N GLY A 295 24.47 33.61 -3.31
CA GLY A 295 25.35 32.71 -4.07
C GLY A 295 24.66 31.38 -4.42
N LEU A 296 23.97 30.76 -3.46
CA LEU A 296 23.23 29.52 -3.69
C LEU A 296 22.07 29.72 -4.69
N SER A 297 21.22 30.73 -4.50
CA SER A 297 20.12 31.03 -5.40
C SER A 297 20.61 31.27 -6.84
N THR A 298 21.74 31.96 -7.01
CA THR A 298 22.32 32.20 -8.34
C THR A 298 22.82 30.93 -9.00
N ASN A 299 23.50 30.05 -8.22
CA ASN A 299 23.99 28.78 -8.72
C ASN A 299 22.82 27.87 -9.12
N VAL A 300 21.81 27.76 -8.26
CA VAL A 300 20.60 26.98 -8.55
C VAL A 300 19.90 27.51 -9.80
N ALA A 301 19.77 28.83 -9.98
CA ALA A 301 19.17 29.42 -11.15
C ALA A 301 19.94 29.10 -12.44
N SER A 302 21.27 29.06 -12.37
CA SER A 302 22.10 28.61 -13.51
C SER A 302 21.86 27.15 -13.87
N GLU A 303 21.77 26.26 -12.84
CA GLU A 303 21.52 24.83 -13.06
C GLU A 303 20.11 24.58 -13.62
N THR A 304 19.08 25.25 -13.07
CA THR A 304 17.71 25.09 -13.58
C THR A 304 17.56 25.56 -15.03
N THR A 305 18.29 26.61 -15.44
CA THR A 305 18.32 27.05 -16.83
C THR A 305 18.95 26.00 -17.76
N ALA A 306 20.14 25.49 -17.38
CA ALA A 306 20.81 24.46 -18.18
C ALA A 306 20.02 23.15 -18.25
N LEU A 307 19.38 22.75 -17.15
CA LEU A 307 18.48 21.60 -17.11
C LEU A 307 17.22 21.82 -17.95
N GLY A 308 16.70 23.05 -18.00
CA GLY A 308 15.53 23.40 -18.82
C GLY A 308 15.76 23.11 -20.30
N ASP A 309 16.95 23.42 -20.82
CA ASP A 309 17.32 23.09 -22.20
C ASP A 309 17.31 21.57 -22.45
N ILE A 310 17.96 20.81 -21.55
CA ILE A 310 18.02 19.32 -21.65
C ILE A 310 16.61 18.71 -21.55
N PHE A 311 15.77 19.18 -20.62
CA PHE A 311 14.39 18.67 -20.48
C PHE A 311 13.50 19.05 -21.68
N THR A 312 13.79 20.16 -22.36
CA THR A 312 13.13 20.51 -23.61
C THR A 312 13.51 19.55 -24.74
N ASP A 313 14.80 19.22 -24.87
CA ASP A 313 15.28 18.21 -25.81
C ASP A 313 14.71 16.83 -25.50
N LEU A 314 14.64 16.47 -24.19
CA LEU A 314 14.04 15.24 -23.74
C LEU A 314 12.54 15.16 -24.07
N SER A 315 11.79 16.28 -23.90
CA SER A 315 10.39 16.38 -24.32
C SER A 315 10.20 16.09 -25.81
N GLN A 316 11.10 16.64 -26.65
CA GLN A 316 11.07 16.39 -28.09
C GLN A 316 11.38 14.92 -28.43
N ALA A 317 12.42 14.36 -27.80
CA ALA A 317 12.79 12.96 -28.01
C ALA A 317 11.68 11.99 -27.59
N LEU A 318 10.97 12.29 -26.52
CA LEU A 318 9.85 11.48 -26.04
C LEU A 318 8.60 11.62 -26.93
N SER A 319 8.37 12.79 -27.52
CA SER A 319 7.16 13.07 -28.31
C SER A 319 7.04 12.21 -29.59
N ILE A 320 8.16 11.73 -30.13
CA ILE A 320 8.21 10.93 -31.37
C ILE A 320 8.05 9.41 -31.14
N LEU A 321 7.94 8.98 -29.88
CA LEU A 321 7.72 7.58 -29.58
C LEU A 321 6.37 7.08 -30.11
N PRO A 322 6.27 5.80 -30.51
CA PRO A 322 5.05 5.23 -31.07
C PRO A 322 4.07 4.85 -29.96
N PHE A 323 3.33 5.84 -29.44
CA PHE A 323 2.36 5.66 -28.39
C PHE A 323 1.15 4.84 -28.82
N GLU A 324 0.64 4.01 -27.91
CA GLU A 324 -0.59 3.26 -28.07
C GLU A 324 -1.70 3.84 -27.20
N PRO A 325 -2.94 3.97 -27.70
CA PRO A 325 -4.06 4.43 -26.90
C PRO A 325 -4.35 3.49 -25.74
N ARG A 326 -4.44 4.02 -24.53
CA ARG A 326 -4.83 3.28 -23.33
C ARG A 326 -6.31 3.48 -22.98
N ASP A 327 -6.76 4.71 -23.09
CA ASP A 327 -8.16 5.14 -22.95
C ASP A 327 -8.43 6.38 -23.82
N GLU A 328 -9.57 7.07 -23.63
CA GLU A 328 -9.95 8.25 -24.44
C GLU A 328 -9.00 9.44 -24.26
N GLU A 329 -8.28 9.53 -23.15
CA GLU A 329 -7.47 10.68 -22.78
C GLU A 329 -5.97 10.36 -22.64
N ARG A 330 -5.61 9.09 -22.55
CA ARG A 330 -4.25 8.66 -22.22
C ARG A 330 -3.69 7.67 -23.22
N GLU A 331 -2.43 7.88 -23.53
CA GLU A 331 -1.62 7.02 -24.38
C GLU A 331 -0.40 6.52 -23.60
N LEU A 332 0.09 5.38 -23.97
CA LEU A 332 1.19 4.70 -23.32
C LEU A 332 2.26 4.31 -24.34
N TYR A 333 3.52 4.48 -23.99
CA TYR A 333 4.64 3.80 -24.63
C TYR A 333 5.47 3.07 -23.59
N ARG A 334 5.68 1.78 -23.75
CA ARG A 334 6.49 0.97 -22.87
C ARG A 334 7.83 0.64 -23.55
N PHE A 335 8.90 0.70 -22.81
CA PHE A 335 10.21 0.26 -23.28
C PHE A 335 10.33 -1.26 -23.12
N PRO A 336 10.35 -2.05 -24.20
CA PRO A 336 10.48 -3.52 -24.13
C PRO A 336 11.74 -3.91 -23.37
N LEU A 337 11.63 -4.87 -22.44
CA LEU A 337 12.71 -5.27 -21.52
C LEU A 337 13.31 -4.13 -20.68
N GLY A 338 12.67 -2.97 -20.68
CA GLY A 338 13.19 -1.75 -20.04
C GLY A 338 14.27 -1.03 -20.84
N ASP A 339 14.54 -1.44 -22.07
CA ASP A 339 15.60 -0.88 -22.94
C ASP A 339 15.23 0.53 -23.40
N VAL A 340 15.95 1.52 -22.89
CA VAL A 340 15.79 2.93 -23.25
C VAL A 340 16.61 3.21 -24.51
N PRO A 341 16.05 3.87 -25.57
CA PRO A 341 16.82 4.31 -26.73
C PRO A 341 18.02 5.16 -26.32
N VAL A 342 19.15 4.95 -26.99
CA VAL A 342 20.42 5.64 -26.70
C VAL A 342 20.27 7.15 -26.63
N SER A 343 19.49 7.74 -27.56
CA SER A 343 19.24 9.20 -27.59
C SER A 343 18.55 9.72 -26.30
N ILE A 344 17.64 8.95 -25.71
CA ILE A 344 16.96 9.32 -24.46
C ILE A 344 17.91 9.08 -23.28
N ALA A 345 18.62 7.95 -23.25
CA ALA A 345 19.58 7.62 -22.20
C ALA A 345 20.73 8.64 -22.13
N GLU A 346 21.24 9.12 -23.25
CA GLU A 346 22.25 10.16 -23.32
C GLU A 346 21.76 11.51 -22.77
N LEU A 347 20.52 11.92 -23.06
CA LEU A 347 19.92 13.11 -22.50
C LEU A 347 19.73 12.99 -20.98
N CYS A 348 19.25 11.85 -20.50
CA CYS A 348 19.17 11.59 -19.07
C CYS A 348 20.55 11.65 -18.40
N THR A 349 21.56 11.01 -19.01
CA THR A 349 22.96 11.04 -18.53
C THR A 349 23.51 12.46 -18.50
N ALA A 350 23.26 13.28 -19.51
CA ALA A 350 23.66 14.67 -19.56
C ALA A 350 23.03 15.53 -18.47
N ALA A 351 21.79 15.18 -18.06
CA ALA A 351 21.09 15.90 -16.99
C ALA A 351 21.60 15.57 -15.57
N LEU A 352 22.18 14.37 -15.36
CA LEU A 352 22.58 13.89 -14.01
C LEU A 352 23.49 14.86 -13.24
N PRO A 353 24.60 15.37 -13.81
CA PRO A 353 25.48 16.27 -13.05
C PRO A 353 24.79 17.57 -12.64
N GLY A 354 23.96 18.14 -13.51
CA GLY A 354 23.18 19.35 -13.23
C GLY A 354 22.13 19.10 -12.15
N MET A 355 21.43 17.96 -12.26
CA MET A 355 20.41 17.57 -11.29
C MET A 355 21.00 17.29 -9.90
N GLN A 356 22.19 16.66 -9.82
CA GLN A 356 22.91 16.47 -8.57
C GLN A 356 23.27 17.81 -7.92
N ARG A 357 23.86 18.77 -8.69
CA ARG A 357 24.21 20.09 -8.16
C ARG A 357 22.97 20.88 -7.73
N LEU A 358 21.85 20.69 -8.42
CA LEU A 358 20.55 21.26 -8.02
C LEU A 358 20.11 20.69 -6.66
N CYS A 359 20.17 19.37 -6.47
CA CYS A 359 19.86 18.72 -5.19
C CYS A 359 20.74 19.26 -4.06
N ASP A 360 22.07 19.28 -4.26
CA ASP A 360 23.05 19.75 -3.28
C ASP A 360 22.81 21.23 -2.94
N GLY A 361 22.47 22.05 -3.94
CA GLY A 361 22.18 23.47 -3.76
C GLY A 361 20.92 23.73 -2.92
N ILE A 362 19.84 23.00 -3.19
CA ILE A 362 18.59 23.09 -2.41
C ILE A 362 18.81 22.57 -1.00
N GLU A 363 19.50 21.44 -0.83
CA GLU A 363 19.84 20.88 0.48
C GLU A 363 20.64 21.88 1.33
N ARG A 364 21.68 22.47 0.75
CA ARG A 364 22.48 23.48 1.44
C ARG A 364 21.67 24.72 1.81
N PHE A 365 20.73 25.14 0.95
CA PHE A 365 19.83 26.23 1.26
C PHE A 365 18.92 25.88 2.46
N HIS A 366 18.37 24.68 2.50
CA HIS A 366 17.55 24.17 3.59
C HIS A 366 18.34 24.07 4.91
N GLU A 367 19.60 23.61 4.87
CA GLU A 367 20.48 23.60 6.04
C GLU A 367 20.71 25.00 6.60
N LEU A 368 20.97 25.99 5.75
CA LEU A 368 21.14 27.37 6.18
C LEU A 368 19.88 27.96 6.83
N LEU A 369 18.71 27.63 6.31
CA LEU A 369 17.42 27.99 6.96
C LEU A 369 17.30 27.32 8.34
N SER A 370 17.68 26.05 8.43
CA SER A 370 17.67 25.30 9.69
C SER A 370 18.64 25.89 10.72
N ASP A 371 19.83 26.36 10.27
CA ASP A 371 20.77 27.05 11.08
C ASP A 371 20.25 28.42 11.55
N ALA A 372 19.52 29.13 10.70
CA ALA A 372 18.87 30.39 11.06
C ALA A 372 17.78 30.18 12.15
N VAL A 373 16.96 29.14 12.01
CA VAL A 373 15.99 28.75 13.06
C VAL A 373 16.69 28.41 14.39
N ALA A 374 17.91 27.84 14.31
CA ALA A 374 18.73 27.55 15.51
C ALA A 374 19.46 28.78 16.10
N GLY A 375 19.30 29.96 15.46
CA GLY A 375 19.99 31.20 15.90
C GLY A 375 21.46 31.28 15.50
N ASN A 376 21.92 30.46 14.54
CA ASN A 376 23.30 30.41 14.08
C ASN A 376 23.58 31.32 12.86
N GLN A 377 22.60 32.13 12.44
CA GLN A 377 22.73 33.05 11.31
C GLN A 377 22.33 34.46 11.72
N ASP A 378 23.16 35.44 11.39
CA ASP A 378 22.91 36.87 11.64
C ASP A 378 22.15 37.54 10.49
N TRP A 379 21.07 36.92 10.04
CA TRP A 379 20.24 37.46 8.96
C TRP A 379 19.18 38.40 9.53
N GLU A 380 18.86 39.43 8.74
CA GLU A 380 17.65 40.21 9.02
C GLU A 380 16.42 39.30 8.95
N LYS A 381 15.55 39.37 9.94
CA LYS A 381 14.36 38.50 10.06
C LYS A 381 14.63 37.00 10.12
N ALA A 382 15.81 36.58 10.63
CA ALA A 382 16.13 35.15 10.74
C ALA A 382 15.05 34.33 11.48
N PHE A 383 14.23 34.94 12.33
CA PHE A 383 13.12 34.28 13.05
C PHE A 383 12.01 33.79 12.10
N GLU A 384 11.92 34.31 10.87
CA GLU A 384 10.97 33.85 9.87
C GLU A 384 11.49 32.65 9.05
N ALA A 385 12.72 32.18 9.31
CA ALA A 385 13.32 31.07 8.55
C ALA A 385 12.52 29.75 8.66
N GLU A 386 11.80 29.56 9.78
CA GLU A 386 10.94 28.40 9.99
C GLU A 386 9.83 28.30 8.91
N ASP A 387 9.30 29.43 8.45
CA ASP A 387 8.23 29.48 7.44
C ASP A 387 8.70 29.00 6.05
N TRP A 388 10.02 29.05 5.80
CA TRP A 388 10.63 28.63 4.52
C TRP A 388 11.14 27.19 4.50
N LEU A 389 11.23 26.51 5.65
CA LEU A 389 11.72 25.12 5.71
C LEU A 389 10.81 24.18 4.91
N LEU A 390 9.50 24.32 5.03
CA LEU A 390 8.56 23.47 4.31
C LEU A 390 8.62 23.65 2.79
N PRO A 391 8.50 24.88 2.22
CA PRO A 391 8.62 25.07 0.79
C PRO A 391 9.94 24.54 0.22
N VAL A 392 11.07 24.83 0.85
CA VAL A 392 12.39 24.38 0.38
C VAL A 392 12.57 22.87 0.55
N GLY A 393 12.07 22.28 1.63
CA GLY A 393 12.07 20.82 1.84
C GLY A 393 11.25 20.04 0.76
N GLN A 394 10.13 20.60 0.33
CA GLN A 394 9.33 20.02 -0.76
C GLN A 394 10.10 20.07 -2.10
N LEU A 395 10.82 21.18 -2.38
CA LEU A 395 11.69 21.27 -3.55
C LEU A 395 12.76 20.17 -3.53
N GLN A 396 13.44 19.95 -2.39
CA GLN A 396 14.44 18.91 -2.22
C GLN A 396 13.90 17.52 -2.50
N GLY A 397 12.68 17.21 -2.00
CA GLY A 397 12.04 15.92 -2.22
C GLY A 397 11.81 15.61 -3.70
N ARG A 398 11.29 16.59 -4.43
CA ARG A 398 11.04 16.45 -5.86
C ARG A 398 12.34 16.37 -6.66
N ALA A 399 13.36 17.12 -6.26
CA ALA A 399 14.67 17.07 -6.90
C ALA A 399 15.29 15.66 -6.82
N LEU A 400 15.30 15.04 -5.64
CA LEU A 400 15.80 13.67 -5.45
C LEU A 400 15.01 12.62 -6.22
N ALA A 401 13.69 12.71 -6.24
CA ALA A 401 12.85 11.79 -7.01
C ALA A 401 13.14 11.89 -8.52
N THR A 402 13.31 13.12 -9.04
CA THR A 402 13.68 13.35 -10.44
C THR A 402 15.09 12.84 -10.75
N LEU A 403 16.04 13.04 -9.84
CA LEU A 403 17.43 12.54 -9.98
C LEU A 403 17.44 11.00 -10.08
N ASN A 404 16.74 10.32 -9.18
CA ASN A 404 16.64 8.86 -9.18
C ASN A 404 16.03 8.34 -10.49
N LEU A 405 14.96 8.97 -10.97
CA LEU A 405 14.34 8.60 -12.25
C LEU A 405 15.32 8.75 -13.42
N LEU A 406 16.07 9.87 -13.49
CA LEU A 406 17.06 10.08 -14.53
C LEU A 406 18.19 9.06 -14.45
N GLN A 407 18.63 8.67 -13.26
CA GLN A 407 19.61 7.59 -13.06
C GLN A 407 19.10 6.27 -13.62
N ASP A 408 17.85 5.91 -13.33
CA ASP A 408 17.23 4.69 -13.84
C ASP A 408 17.16 4.66 -15.38
N TYR A 409 16.87 5.81 -16.01
CA TYR A 409 16.81 5.91 -17.47
C TYR A 409 18.19 5.97 -18.14
N ALA A 410 19.20 6.49 -17.44
CA ALA A 410 20.57 6.62 -17.94
C ALA A 410 21.36 5.32 -17.89
N GLN A 411 21.11 4.45 -16.90
CA GLN A 411 21.92 3.24 -16.63
C GLN A 411 21.69 2.10 -17.62
N GLY A 412 20.68 2.16 -18.47
CA GLY A 412 20.35 1.06 -19.38
C GLY A 412 19.94 -0.23 -18.63
N VAL A 413 20.01 -1.38 -19.31
CA VAL A 413 19.69 -2.68 -18.72
C VAL A 413 20.93 -3.27 -18.06
N GLU A 414 21.33 -2.78 -16.89
CA GLU A 414 22.26 -3.53 -16.05
C GLU A 414 21.54 -4.71 -15.40
N GLN A 415 22.24 -5.87 -15.35
CA GLN A 415 21.62 -7.15 -14.97
C GLN A 415 21.12 -7.17 -13.50
N ASP A 416 21.61 -6.26 -12.66
CA ASP A 416 21.36 -6.30 -11.21
C ASP A 416 20.18 -5.45 -10.74
N HIS A 417 19.70 -4.45 -11.53
CA HIS A 417 18.57 -3.60 -11.16
C HIS A 417 17.59 -3.42 -12.31
N ARG A 418 16.72 -4.41 -12.49
CA ARG A 418 15.75 -4.42 -13.58
C ARG A 418 14.52 -3.59 -13.23
N CYS A 419 14.23 -2.61 -14.10
CA CYS A 419 13.07 -1.75 -13.99
C CYS A 419 12.18 -1.87 -15.22
N ALA A 420 10.88 -1.92 -15.00
CA ALA A 420 9.91 -1.58 -16.02
C ALA A 420 9.96 -0.08 -16.24
N ARG A 421 10.10 0.36 -17.50
CA ARG A 421 10.12 1.78 -17.87
C ARG A 421 9.06 2.05 -18.90
N TRP A 422 8.31 3.11 -18.70
CA TRP A 422 7.27 3.51 -19.64
C TRP A 422 7.02 4.99 -19.60
N ILE A 423 6.32 5.48 -20.61
CA ILE A 423 5.91 6.86 -20.76
C ILE A 423 4.38 6.90 -20.83
N ASN A 424 3.77 7.65 -19.96
CA ASN A 424 2.36 8.05 -20.08
C ASN A 424 2.30 9.41 -20.80
N ARG A 425 1.38 9.54 -21.75
CA ARG A 425 1.10 10.80 -22.42
C ARG A 425 -0.39 11.13 -22.31
N ASN A 426 -0.70 12.36 -21.99
CA ASN A 426 -2.02 12.93 -22.08
C ASN A 426 -1.96 14.22 -22.90
N GLN A 427 -3.09 14.91 -23.07
CA GLN A 427 -3.15 16.15 -23.84
C GLN A 427 -2.31 17.31 -23.28
N TYR A 428 -1.85 17.22 -22.01
CA TYR A 428 -1.16 18.32 -21.33
C TYR A 428 0.32 18.03 -21.09
N ASP A 429 0.71 16.78 -20.85
CA ASP A 429 2.05 16.44 -20.39
C ASP A 429 2.47 15.01 -20.76
N VAL A 430 3.75 14.78 -20.70
CA VAL A 430 4.41 13.49 -20.83
C VAL A 430 5.03 13.13 -19.49
N GLU A 431 4.70 11.95 -18.94
CA GLU A 431 5.21 11.46 -17.68
C GLU A 431 6.13 10.26 -17.91
N MET A 432 7.36 10.37 -17.49
CA MET A 432 8.32 9.25 -17.42
C MET A 432 8.08 8.48 -16.13
N VAL A 433 8.08 7.16 -16.20
CA VAL A 433 7.91 6.29 -15.02
C VAL A 433 8.94 5.15 -15.06
N SER A 434 9.48 4.82 -13.91
CA SER A 434 10.33 3.65 -13.67
C SER A 434 9.86 2.92 -12.41
N ALA A 435 9.75 1.58 -12.49
CA ALA A 435 9.39 0.76 -11.33
C ALA A 435 10.22 -0.53 -11.31
N PRO A 436 10.73 -0.96 -10.15
CA PRO A 436 11.49 -2.20 -10.03
C PRO A 436 10.59 -3.40 -10.35
N ILE A 437 11.08 -4.34 -11.18
CA ILE A 437 10.32 -5.58 -11.47
C ILE A 437 10.62 -6.71 -10.48
N GLU A 438 11.70 -6.60 -9.71
CA GLU A 438 12.14 -7.56 -8.69
C GLU A 438 12.20 -6.90 -7.31
N PRO A 439 11.04 -6.65 -6.67
CA PRO A 439 10.99 -5.99 -5.35
C PRO A 439 11.69 -6.78 -4.24
N GLY A 440 11.88 -8.09 -4.45
CA GLY A 440 12.56 -8.97 -3.52
C GLY A 440 14.02 -8.61 -3.26
N HIS A 441 14.72 -8.06 -4.27
CA HIS A 441 16.10 -7.59 -4.09
C HIS A 441 16.16 -6.43 -3.08
N ILE A 442 15.25 -5.47 -3.25
CA ILE A 442 15.11 -4.33 -2.33
C ILE A 442 14.80 -4.81 -0.91
N LEU A 443 13.80 -5.69 -0.76
CA LEU A 443 13.45 -6.25 0.54
C LEU A 443 14.60 -7.01 1.19
N SER A 444 15.42 -7.69 0.39
CA SER A 444 16.61 -8.39 0.90
C SER A 444 17.59 -7.42 1.53
N GLU A 445 17.88 -6.29 0.88
CA GLU A 445 18.83 -5.29 1.36
C GLU A 445 18.32 -4.49 2.56
N VAL A 446 17.08 -3.96 2.46
CA VAL A 446 16.59 -3.03 3.47
C VAL A 446 15.98 -3.72 4.68
N LEU A 447 15.53 -4.99 4.57
CA LEU A 447 14.78 -5.68 5.61
C LEU A 447 15.39 -7.02 6.01
N TRP A 448 15.48 -8.03 5.09
CA TRP A 448 15.80 -9.40 5.48
C TRP A 448 17.20 -9.55 6.06
N GLN A 449 18.18 -8.82 5.54
CA GLN A 449 19.58 -8.85 6.01
C GLN A 449 19.77 -8.06 7.30
N ARG A 450 18.78 -7.26 7.72
CA ARG A 450 18.93 -6.31 8.82
C ARG A 450 18.03 -6.63 10.02
N CYS A 451 16.80 -7.09 9.78
CA CYS A 451 15.87 -7.30 10.89
C CYS A 451 16.33 -8.42 11.82
N TYR A 452 16.01 -8.29 13.12
CA TYR A 452 16.27 -9.35 14.08
C TYR A 452 15.54 -10.63 13.70
N GLY A 453 14.28 -10.54 13.30
CA GLY A 453 13.45 -11.66 12.84
C GLY A 453 12.19 -11.19 12.15
N CYS A 454 11.58 -12.08 11.38
CA CYS A 454 10.38 -11.74 10.64
C CYS A 454 9.40 -12.91 10.51
N VAL A 455 8.11 -12.58 10.55
CA VAL A 455 6.99 -13.48 10.27
C VAL A 455 6.18 -12.90 9.13
N CYS A 456 6.13 -13.59 7.99
CA CYS A 456 5.23 -13.27 6.88
C CYS A 456 4.00 -14.16 6.98
N THR A 457 2.82 -13.58 7.16
CA THR A 457 1.58 -14.36 7.27
C THR A 457 0.45 -13.78 6.43
N SER A 458 -0.37 -14.67 5.89
CA SER A 458 -1.61 -14.33 5.20
C SER A 458 -2.53 -15.55 5.12
N ALA A 459 -3.76 -15.35 4.69
CA ALA A 459 -4.65 -16.44 4.33
C ALA A 459 -4.27 -17.09 2.97
N THR A 460 -3.50 -16.38 2.16
CA THR A 460 -3.16 -16.75 0.77
C THR A 460 -1.72 -16.35 0.47
N LEU A 461 -0.79 -17.27 0.57
CA LEU A 461 0.63 -17.12 0.20
C LEU A 461 1.07 -18.17 -0.81
N THR A 462 0.39 -19.33 -0.82
CA THR A 462 0.65 -20.38 -1.81
C THR A 462 -0.10 -20.09 -3.11
N ALA A 463 0.63 -20.16 -4.21
CA ALA A 463 0.06 -20.17 -5.54
C ALA A 463 0.14 -21.60 -6.09
N LEU A 464 -1.01 -22.17 -6.47
CA LEU A 464 -1.11 -23.57 -6.93
C LEU A 464 -0.46 -24.57 -5.94
N GLY A 465 -0.58 -24.32 -4.63
CA GLY A 465 -0.04 -25.18 -3.57
C GLY A 465 1.48 -25.01 -3.30
N SER A 466 2.15 -24.02 -3.90
CA SER A 466 3.57 -23.75 -3.72
C SER A 466 3.82 -22.35 -3.16
N PHE A 467 4.80 -22.21 -2.25
CA PHE A 467 5.28 -20.92 -1.75
C PHE A 467 6.29 -20.24 -2.69
N GLN A 468 6.75 -20.93 -3.71
CA GLN A 468 7.84 -20.47 -4.58
C GLN A 468 7.61 -19.05 -5.11
N ARG A 469 6.41 -18.77 -5.62
CA ARG A 469 6.05 -17.45 -6.16
C ARG A 469 6.17 -16.33 -5.10
N PHE A 470 5.73 -16.59 -3.89
CA PHE A 470 5.85 -15.64 -2.77
C PHE A 470 7.31 -15.41 -2.37
N LEU A 471 8.09 -16.49 -2.23
CA LEU A 471 9.50 -16.42 -1.84
C LEU A 471 10.32 -15.66 -2.89
N GLU A 472 10.13 -15.96 -4.18
CA GLU A 472 10.79 -15.26 -5.28
C GLU A 472 10.46 -13.76 -5.27
N ARG A 473 9.18 -13.40 -5.21
CA ARG A 473 8.77 -11.99 -5.23
C ARG A 473 9.20 -11.21 -3.99
N SER A 474 9.30 -11.89 -2.85
CA SER A 474 9.75 -11.29 -1.59
C SER A 474 11.27 -11.30 -1.42
N GLY A 475 12.03 -11.95 -2.32
CA GLY A 475 13.49 -12.07 -2.21
C GLY A 475 13.94 -12.94 -1.05
N LEU A 476 13.09 -13.86 -0.62
CA LEU A 476 13.42 -14.82 0.42
C LEU A 476 14.08 -16.07 -0.19
N PRO A 477 15.09 -16.65 0.48
CA PRO A 477 15.71 -17.89 0.04
C PRO A 477 14.70 -19.02 -0.16
N PRO A 478 14.91 -19.94 -1.11
CA PRO A 478 13.98 -21.06 -1.37
C PRO A 478 13.82 -22.01 -0.19
N ASP A 479 14.81 -22.08 0.70
CA ASP A 479 14.84 -22.91 1.92
C ASP A 479 14.26 -22.20 3.14
N THR A 480 13.70 -21.00 2.98
CA THR A 480 13.00 -20.28 4.07
C THR A 480 11.89 -21.16 4.63
N PRO A 481 11.81 -21.33 5.98
CA PRO A 481 10.77 -22.10 6.61
C PRO A 481 9.37 -21.61 6.24
N ALA A 482 8.62 -22.40 5.48
CA ALA A 482 7.29 -22.07 5.00
C ALA A 482 6.29 -23.19 5.38
N THR A 483 5.12 -22.82 5.89
CA THR A 483 4.11 -23.76 6.35
C THR A 483 2.71 -23.29 5.95
N SER A 484 1.92 -24.20 5.37
CA SER A 484 0.49 -23.96 5.12
C SER A 484 -0.33 -24.65 6.21
N ILE A 485 -1.23 -23.89 6.82
CA ILE A 485 -2.15 -24.32 7.87
C ILE A 485 -3.57 -24.20 7.35
N ALA A 486 -4.24 -25.34 7.24
CA ALA A 486 -5.60 -25.38 6.73
C ALA A 486 -6.58 -24.60 7.62
N SER A 487 -7.60 -24.02 7.01
CA SER A 487 -8.74 -23.42 7.69
C SER A 487 -9.46 -24.48 8.55
N PRO A 488 -9.99 -24.14 9.74
CA PRO A 488 -10.75 -25.05 10.57
C PRO A 488 -12.17 -25.33 10.05
N PHE A 489 -12.61 -24.67 8.98
CA PHE A 489 -13.98 -24.78 8.47
C PHE A 489 -14.17 -26.05 7.64
N ASN A 490 -15.35 -26.67 7.76
CA ASN A 490 -15.74 -27.81 6.94
C ASN A 490 -16.40 -27.35 5.63
N TYR A 491 -15.59 -26.82 4.72
CA TYR A 491 -16.03 -26.25 3.44
C TYR A 491 -16.99 -27.13 2.65
N PRO A 492 -16.79 -28.48 2.52
CA PRO A 492 -17.71 -29.31 1.74
C PRO A 492 -19.16 -29.32 2.23
N GLU A 493 -19.37 -29.04 3.53
CA GLU A 493 -20.70 -28.98 4.12
C GLU A 493 -21.34 -27.60 4.04
N ILE A 494 -20.53 -26.53 4.10
CA ILE A 494 -21.03 -25.16 4.26
C ILE A 494 -20.96 -24.33 2.98
N ALA A 495 -20.16 -24.73 1.98
CA ALA A 495 -19.94 -23.90 0.81
C ALA A 495 -19.89 -24.72 -0.50
N THR A 496 -20.45 -24.15 -1.54
CA THR A 496 -20.49 -24.74 -2.89
C THR A 496 -19.75 -23.83 -3.87
N PHE A 497 -18.91 -24.43 -4.73
CA PHE A 497 -18.34 -23.76 -5.89
C PHE A 497 -19.11 -24.19 -7.13
N HIS A 498 -19.91 -23.28 -7.67
CA HIS A 498 -20.80 -23.51 -8.79
C HIS A 498 -20.22 -22.94 -10.09
N VAL A 499 -20.19 -23.75 -11.14
CA VAL A 499 -19.80 -23.32 -12.50
C VAL A 499 -20.96 -23.65 -13.43
N PRO A 500 -21.82 -22.69 -13.80
CA PRO A 500 -22.94 -22.92 -14.73
C PRO A 500 -22.41 -23.22 -16.14
N SER A 501 -23.30 -23.81 -16.97
CA SER A 501 -22.98 -23.99 -18.38
C SER A 501 -22.96 -22.63 -19.10
N MET A 502 -21.77 -22.18 -19.47
CA MET A 502 -21.54 -20.95 -20.21
C MET A 502 -21.27 -21.25 -21.68
N GLN A 503 -21.95 -20.50 -22.57
CA GLN A 503 -21.79 -20.65 -24.02
C GLN A 503 -20.75 -19.71 -24.59
N SER A 504 -20.69 -18.47 -24.11
CA SER A 504 -19.75 -17.46 -24.59
C SER A 504 -18.30 -17.74 -24.17
N ASP A 505 -17.35 -17.28 -24.98
CA ASP A 505 -15.93 -17.22 -24.58
C ASP A 505 -15.71 -15.89 -23.86
N PRO A 506 -15.11 -15.86 -22.67
CA PRO A 506 -14.80 -14.60 -21.97
C PRO A 506 -13.86 -13.63 -22.72
N ARG A 507 -13.19 -14.10 -23.78
CA ARG A 507 -12.40 -13.25 -24.68
C ARG A 507 -13.27 -12.43 -25.64
N ASP A 508 -14.48 -12.94 -25.95
CA ASP A 508 -15.50 -12.16 -26.66
C ASP A 508 -16.24 -11.31 -25.65
N PHE A 509 -15.89 -10.03 -25.62
CA PHE A 509 -16.40 -9.08 -24.63
C PHE A 509 -17.93 -8.95 -24.70
N ASP A 510 -18.48 -8.79 -25.89
CA ASP A 510 -19.91 -8.50 -26.07
C ASP A 510 -20.76 -9.76 -25.77
N ALA A 511 -20.41 -10.89 -26.39
CA ALA A 511 -21.13 -12.14 -26.17
C ALA A 511 -21.10 -12.59 -24.70
N HIS A 512 -19.96 -12.42 -24.01
CA HIS A 512 -19.84 -12.77 -22.61
C HIS A 512 -20.60 -11.80 -21.71
N SER A 513 -20.56 -10.49 -21.98
CA SER A 513 -21.31 -9.49 -21.21
C SER A 513 -22.82 -9.70 -21.35
N ASP A 514 -23.31 -9.99 -22.55
CA ASP A 514 -24.72 -10.33 -22.78
C ASP A 514 -25.18 -11.59 -22.03
N GLU A 515 -24.33 -12.62 -22.01
CA GLU A 515 -24.64 -13.86 -21.28
C GLU A 515 -24.61 -13.60 -19.75
N VAL A 516 -23.67 -12.85 -19.23
CA VAL A 516 -23.63 -12.44 -17.82
C VAL A 516 -24.87 -11.63 -17.44
N THR A 517 -25.24 -10.63 -18.26
CA THR A 517 -26.45 -9.81 -18.05
C THR A 517 -27.70 -10.65 -17.96
N ARG A 518 -27.83 -11.71 -18.77
CA ARG A 518 -28.95 -12.61 -18.77
C ARG A 518 -29.00 -13.53 -17.53
N LEU A 519 -27.83 -13.98 -17.03
CA LEU A 519 -27.75 -14.91 -15.91
C LEU A 519 -27.83 -14.23 -14.55
N LEU A 520 -27.36 -12.99 -14.45
CA LEU A 520 -27.16 -12.28 -13.18
C LEU A 520 -28.47 -12.11 -12.39
N PRO A 521 -29.63 -11.75 -13.00
CA PRO A 521 -30.90 -11.62 -12.27
C PRO A 521 -31.32 -12.90 -11.53
N ASP A 522 -31.22 -14.07 -12.19
CA ASP A 522 -31.54 -15.36 -11.57
C ASP A 522 -30.55 -15.69 -10.43
N LEU A 523 -29.27 -15.44 -10.62
CA LEU A 523 -28.25 -15.66 -9.60
C LEU A 523 -28.44 -14.77 -8.36
N LEU A 524 -28.78 -13.50 -8.54
CA LEU A 524 -29.01 -12.56 -7.44
C LEU A 524 -30.32 -12.82 -6.71
N SER A 525 -31.32 -13.37 -7.37
CA SER A 525 -32.58 -13.71 -6.74
C SER A 525 -32.51 -14.92 -5.77
N ARG A 526 -31.44 -15.72 -5.84
CA ARG A 526 -31.26 -16.92 -5.01
C ARG A 526 -30.92 -16.61 -3.55
N GLU A 527 -30.25 -15.51 -3.32
CA GLU A 527 -29.78 -15.11 -2.00
C GLU A 527 -30.02 -13.60 -1.76
N ARG A 528 -30.30 -13.24 -0.52
CA ARG A 528 -30.55 -11.83 -0.17
C ARG A 528 -29.29 -10.97 -0.25
N SER A 529 -28.12 -11.56 -0.09
CA SER A 529 -26.85 -10.86 -0.11
C SER A 529 -25.89 -11.49 -1.10
N ALA A 530 -25.35 -10.68 -2.00
CA ALA A 530 -24.34 -11.13 -2.95
C ALA A 530 -23.23 -10.08 -3.12
N LEU A 531 -22.05 -10.60 -3.44
CA LEU A 531 -20.89 -9.83 -3.88
C LEU A 531 -20.56 -10.24 -5.31
N VAL A 532 -20.69 -9.31 -6.27
CA VAL A 532 -20.39 -9.56 -7.68
C VAL A 532 -19.08 -8.91 -8.05
N LEU A 533 -18.12 -9.70 -8.53
CA LEU A 533 -16.76 -9.27 -8.82
C LEU A 533 -16.44 -9.35 -10.32
N PHE A 534 -16.16 -8.19 -10.90
CA PHE A 534 -15.70 -8.04 -12.27
C PHE A 534 -14.18 -7.90 -12.33
N THR A 535 -13.59 -8.16 -13.48
CA THR A 535 -12.16 -7.94 -13.72
C THR A 535 -11.86 -6.59 -14.39
N SER A 536 -12.87 -5.88 -14.88
CA SER A 536 -12.71 -4.56 -15.51
C SER A 536 -13.92 -3.65 -15.30
N TRP A 537 -13.67 -2.37 -15.18
CA TRP A 537 -14.70 -1.33 -15.12
C TRP A 537 -15.57 -1.30 -16.39
N ARG A 538 -14.96 -1.51 -17.56
CA ARG A 538 -15.67 -1.54 -18.83
C ARG A 538 -16.78 -2.59 -18.81
N GLN A 539 -16.49 -3.80 -18.35
CA GLN A 539 -17.49 -4.87 -18.31
C GLN A 539 -18.52 -4.65 -17.20
N LEU A 540 -18.09 -4.19 -16.03
CA LEU A 540 -18.99 -3.83 -14.93
C LEU A 540 -20.05 -2.82 -15.42
N ASN A 541 -19.61 -1.70 -16.00
CA ASN A 541 -20.50 -0.63 -16.47
C ASN A 541 -21.42 -1.12 -17.61
N ALA A 542 -20.90 -1.91 -18.55
CA ALA A 542 -21.70 -2.45 -19.64
C ALA A 542 -22.81 -3.37 -19.12
N VAL A 543 -22.50 -4.29 -18.20
CA VAL A 543 -23.46 -5.23 -17.63
C VAL A 543 -24.50 -4.49 -16.78
N VAL A 544 -24.08 -3.64 -15.84
CA VAL A 544 -25.00 -2.91 -14.96
C VAL A 544 -25.97 -2.05 -15.77
N LYS A 545 -25.50 -1.38 -16.81
CA LYS A 545 -26.34 -0.56 -17.71
C LYS A 545 -27.36 -1.39 -18.50
N ALA A 546 -27.05 -2.65 -18.79
CA ALA A 546 -27.91 -3.54 -19.58
C ALA A 546 -28.89 -4.39 -18.72
N LEU A 547 -28.74 -4.36 -17.37
CA LEU A 547 -29.69 -5.01 -16.47
C LEU A 547 -31.06 -4.34 -16.49
N PRO A 548 -32.14 -5.07 -16.10
CA PRO A 548 -33.45 -4.46 -15.82
C PRO A 548 -33.33 -3.30 -14.82
N GLU A 549 -34.03 -2.21 -15.07
CA GLU A 549 -33.92 -0.94 -14.33
C GLU A 549 -34.18 -1.12 -12.82
N ASP A 550 -35.22 -1.89 -12.46
CA ASP A 550 -35.58 -2.22 -11.08
C ASP A 550 -34.50 -3.00 -10.34
N LEU A 551 -33.74 -3.84 -11.03
CA LEU A 551 -32.60 -4.55 -10.45
C LEU A 551 -31.36 -3.63 -10.36
N ALA A 552 -31.10 -2.88 -11.41
CA ALA A 552 -29.94 -1.98 -11.48
C ALA A 552 -29.96 -0.91 -10.37
N GLU A 553 -31.12 -0.28 -10.12
CA GLU A 553 -31.33 0.70 -9.04
C GLU A 553 -31.17 0.08 -7.63
N GLY A 554 -31.39 -1.20 -7.47
CA GLY A 554 -31.22 -1.93 -6.21
C GLY A 554 -29.77 -2.29 -5.89
N LEU A 555 -28.87 -2.23 -6.86
CA LEU A 555 -27.45 -2.58 -6.69
C LEU A 555 -26.67 -1.46 -5.97
N LEU A 556 -25.69 -1.84 -5.19
CA LEU A 556 -24.70 -0.96 -4.60
C LEU A 556 -23.41 -1.08 -5.40
N VAL A 557 -23.21 -0.17 -6.34
CA VAL A 557 -22.11 -0.25 -7.32
C VAL A 557 -20.90 0.54 -6.81
N GLN A 558 -19.72 -0.04 -6.94
CA GLN A 558 -18.47 0.65 -6.68
C GLN A 558 -18.36 1.92 -7.54
N GLY A 559 -18.12 3.07 -6.91
CA GLY A 559 -18.09 4.37 -7.58
C GLY A 559 -19.30 5.27 -7.28
N ASP A 560 -20.43 4.70 -6.85
CA ASP A 560 -21.63 5.49 -6.49
C ASP A 560 -21.50 6.17 -5.13
N GLY A 561 -20.46 5.82 -4.37
CA GLY A 561 -20.18 6.38 -3.07
C GLY A 561 -18.86 5.86 -2.48
N SER A 562 -18.52 6.33 -1.28
CA SER A 562 -17.35 5.78 -0.59
C SER A 562 -17.58 4.30 -0.25
N LYS A 563 -16.50 3.51 -0.25
CA LYS A 563 -16.57 2.08 0.10
C LYS A 563 -17.24 1.84 1.46
N GLN A 564 -16.95 2.68 2.44
CA GLN A 564 -17.55 2.60 3.78
C GLN A 564 -19.06 2.87 3.75
N ALA A 565 -19.50 3.86 2.99
CA ALA A 565 -20.93 4.18 2.84
C ALA A 565 -21.69 3.04 2.17
N LEU A 566 -21.12 2.44 1.11
CA LEU A 566 -21.74 1.29 0.42
C LEU A 566 -21.86 0.07 1.35
N ILE A 567 -20.81 -0.21 2.16
CA ILE A 567 -20.84 -1.32 3.13
C ILE A 567 -21.87 -1.04 4.24
N ALA A 568 -21.94 0.18 4.75
CA ALA A 568 -22.90 0.55 5.79
C ALA A 568 -24.33 0.41 5.28
N GLU A 569 -24.61 0.88 4.07
CA GLU A 569 -25.93 0.76 3.43
C GLU A 569 -26.28 -0.70 3.15
N HIS A 570 -25.32 -1.51 2.68
CA HIS A 570 -25.51 -2.94 2.47
C HIS A 570 -25.90 -3.65 3.77
N ARG A 571 -25.20 -3.38 4.87
CA ARG A 571 -25.52 -3.96 6.18
C ARG A 571 -26.90 -3.51 6.68
N ARG A 572 -27.21 -2.22 6.55
CA ARG A 572 -28.53 -1.70 6.92
C ARG A 572 -29.67 -2.43 6.21
N ARG A 573 -29.58 -2.57 4.88
CA ARG A 573 -30.61 -3.26 4.09
C ARG A 573 -30.78 -4.72 4.52
N ILE A 574 -29.68 -5.45 4.71
CA ILE A 574 -29.75 -6.85 5.17
C ILE A 574 -30.35 -6.96 6.56
N ASP A 575 -29.97 -6.09 7.51
CA ASP A 575 -30.51 -6.06 8.87
C ASP A 575 -32.01 -5.73 8.91
N GLU A 576 -32.48 -4.91 7.96
CA GLU A 576 -33.91 -4.63 7.77
C GLU A 576 -34.66 -5.74 7.00
N GLY A 577 -33.96 -6.80 6.58
CA GLY A 577 -34.55 -7.95 5.88
C GLY A 577 -34.71 -7.74 4.37
N GLU A 578 -34.16 -6.68 3.81
CA GLU A 578 -34.14 -6.37 2.39
C GLU A 578 -33.03 -7.14 1.68
N ALA A 579 -33.16 -7.35 0.36
CA ALA A 579 -32.08 -7.84 -0.46
C ALA A 579 -31.10 -6.71 -0.76
N SER A 580 -29.80 -7.03 -0.76
CA SER A 580 -28.75 -6.07 -1.07
C SER A 580 -27.56 -6.76 -1.74
N HIS A 581 -27.10 -6.21 -2.85
CA HIS A 581 -26.01 -6.78 -3.64
C HIS A 581 -24.94 -5.72 -3.89
N LEU A 582 -23.71 -6.06 -3.51
CA LEU A 582 -22.52 -5.23 -3.79
C LEU A 582 -21.90 -5.64 -5.12
N VAL A 583 -21.60 -4.65 -5.96
CA VAL A 583 -21.01 -4.87 -7.28
C VAL A 583 -19.72 -4.05 -7.40
N GLY A 584 -18.63 -4.68 -7.80
CA GLY A 584 -17.36 -3.97 -7.98
C GLY A 584 -16.32 -4.77 -8.76
N VAL A 585 -15.17 -4.15 -8.98
CA VAL A 585 -14.01 -4.85 -9.54
C VAL A 585 -13.27 -5.63 -8.43
N ALA A 586 -12.37 -6.52 -8.81
CA ALA A 586 -11.67 -7.41 -7.87
C ALA A 586 -11.02 -6.65 -6.68
N SER A 587 -10.42 -5.48 -6.92
CA SER A 587 -9.85 -4.62 -5.87
C SER A 587 -10.88 -4.10 -4.85
N PHE A 588 -12.14 -3.99 -5.23
CA PHE A 588 -13.22 -3.62 -4.29
C PHE A 588 -13.38 -4.65 -3.17
N SER A 589 -13.14 -5.92 -3.47
CA SER A 589 -13.25 -7.00 -2.48
C SER A 589 -12.15 -6.97 -1.41
N GLU A 590 -11.01 -6.31 -1.67
CA GLU A 590 -9.92 -6.22 -0.71
C GLU A 590 -10.34 -5.49 0.57
N GLY A 591 -10.10 -6.09 1.73
CA GLY A 591 -10.50 -5.53 3.02
C GLY A 591 -12.00 -5.50 3.30
N LEU A 592 -12.86 -6.10 2.42
CA LEU A 592 -14.27 -6.32 2.76
C LEU A 592 -14.37 -7.40 3.83
N ASP A 593 -15.09 -7.10 4.91
CA ASP A 593 -15.49 -8.07 5.93
C ASP A 593 -17.02 -8.11 6.01
N LEU A 594 -17.60 -9.19 5.46
CA LEU A 594 -19.05 -9.39 5.32
C LEU A 594 -19.44 -10.73 5.94
N PRO A 595 -19.39 -10.86 7.28
CA PRO A 595 -19.70 -12.14 7.94
C PRO A 595 -21.21 -12.42 7.94
N GLY A 596 -21.57 -13.69 8.04
CA GLY A 596 -22.94 -14.13 8.23
C GLY A 596 -23.84 -13.81 7.03
N ASP A 597 -24.97 -13.21 7.32
CA ASP A 597 -25.98 -12.89 6.30
C ASP A 597 -25.59 -11.76 5.35
N TYR A 598 -24.45 -11.07 5.60
CA TYR A 598 -23.98 -10.01 4.71
C TYR A 598 -23.29 -10.53 3.44
N CYS A 599 -22.92 -11.82 3.33
CA CYS A 599 -22.42 -12.40 2.09
C CYS A 599 -22.76 -13.91 2.00
N ARG A 600 -23.83 -14.24 1.30
CA ARG A 600 -24.27 -15.63 1.04
C ARG A 600 -23.91 -16.10 -0.35
N HIS A 601 -23.59 -15.18 -1.26
CA HIS A 601 -23.26 -15.49 -2.64
C HIS A 601 -22.10 -14.61 -3.11
N VAL A 602 -21.06 -15.23 -3.65
CA VAL A 602 -19.98 -14.53 -4.35
C VAL A 602 -20.06 -14.92 -5.83
N VAL A 603 -20.25 -13.94 -6.71
CA VAL A 603 -20.27 -14.16 -8.16
C VAL A 603 -18.99 -13.59 -8.76
N ILE A 604 -18.18 -14.42 -9.38
CA ILE A 604 -16.93 -14.05 -10.06
C ILE A 604 -17.19 -14.13 -11.56
N VAL A 605 -17.18 -12.97 -12.23
CA VAL A 605 -17.59 -12.87 -13.64
C VAL A 605 -16.55 -13.44 -14.59
N LYS A 606 -15.25 -13.21 -14.33
CA LYS A 606 -14.14 -13.77 -15.09
C LYS A 606 -13.02 -14.23 -14.17
N LEU A 607 -12.22 -15.18 -14.65
CA LEU A 607 -10.96 -15.52 -14.00
C LEU A 607 -10.08 -14.27 -13.84
N PRO A 608 -9.54 -14.00 -12.62
CA PRO A 608 -8.86 -12.76 -12.31
C PRO A 608 -7.41 -12.73 -12.81
N PHE A 609 -7.23 -12.98 -14.10
CA PHE A 609 -5.94 -12.75 -14.76
C PHE A 609 -5.60 -11.25 -14.72
N ALA A 610 -4.31 -10.95 -14.64
CA ALA A 610 -3.83 -9.58 -14.78
C ALA A 610 -4.28 -8.97 -16.11
N VAL A 611 -4.49 -7.65 -16.11
CA VAL A 611 -4.80 -6.92 -17.35
C VAL A 611 -3.55 -6.98 -18.23
N PRO A 612 -3.67 -7.41 -19.49
CA PRO A 612 -2.51 -7.55 -20.39
C PRO A 612 -1.71 -6.25 -20.60
N ASP A 613 -2.31 -5.11 -20.29
CA ASP A 613 -1.77 -3.78 -20.59
C ASP A 613 -1.06 -3.10 -19.41
N ASP A 614 -0.86 -3.80 -18.28
CA ASP A 614 -0.08 -3.26 -17.17
C ASP A 614 1.41 -3.26 -17.52
N PRO A 615 2.10 -2.09 -17.50
CA PRO A 615 3.50 -2.00 -17.93
C PRO A 615 4.46 -2.86 -17.12
N ILE A 616 4.18 -3.04 -15.83
CA ILE A 616 5.02 -3.83 -14.93
C ILE A 616 4.83 -5.31 -15.18
N ASP A 617 3.57 -5.77 -15.27
CA ASP A 617 3.25 -7.17 -15.57
C ASP A 617 3.80 -7.61 -16.93
N GLN A 618 3.72 -6.72 -17.94
CA GLN A 618 4.31 -6.95 -19.25
C GLN A 618 5.84 -7.07 -19.18
N ALA A 619 6.51 -6.18 -18.46
CA ALA A 619 7.96 -6.21 -18.30
C ALA A 619 8.43 -7.48 -17.57
N ILE A 620 7.70 -7.91 -16.52
CA ILE A 620 7.97 -9.18 -15.82
C ILE A 620 7.81 -10.37 -16.78
N ALA A 621 6.76 -10.37 -17.61
CA ALA A 621 6.50 -11.44 -18.56
C ALA A 621 7.59 -11.52 -19.64
N GLU A 622 7.94 -10.41 -20.25
CA GLU A 622 9.02 -10.35 -21.25
C GLU A 622 10.36 -10.82 -20.72
N TRP A 623 10.65 -10.40 -19.49
CA TRP A 623 11.89 -10.79 -18.85
C TRP A 623 11.93 -12.31 -18.55
N ALA A 624 10.81 -12.90 -18.10
CA ALA A 624 10.71 -14.34 -17.93
C ALA A 624 10.88 -15.08 -19.26
N GLU A 625 10.26 -14.58 -20.34
CA GLU A 625 10.36 -15.16 -21.68
C GLU A 625 11.79 -15.05 -22.25
N ALA A 626 12.48 -13.94 -22.00
CA ALA A 626 13.89 -13.79 -22.38
C ALA A 626 14.82 -14.82 -21.71
N GLN A 627 14.40 -15.36 -20.56
CA GLN A 627 15.08 -16.46 -19.87
C GLN A 627 14.60 -17.85 -20.31
N GLY A 628 13.73 -17.93 -21.33
CA GLY A 628 13.15 -19.20 -21.81
C GLY A 628 12.06 -19.77 -20.89
N ARG A 629 11.53 -18.96 -19.94
CA ARG A 629 10.43 -19.33 -19.05
C ARG A 629 9.08 -19.04 -19.71
N ASN A 630 8.05 -19.77 -19.32
CA ASN A 630 6.70 -19.50 -19.80
C ASN A 630 5.96 -18.56 -18.83
N ALA A 631 5.94 -17.27 -19.14
CA ALA A 631 5.34 -16.25 -18.29
C ALA A 631 3.86 -16.53 -17.96
N PHE A 632 3.08 -17.05 -18.92
CA PHE A 632 1.68 -17.35 -18.66
C PHE A 632 1.51 -18.44 -17.58
N TYR A 633 2.21 -19.56 -17.69
CA TYR A 633 2.06 -20.68 -16.74
C TYR A 633 2.81 -20.47 -15.43
N GLU A 634 3.93 -19.73 -15.44
CA GLU A 634 4.78 -19.55 -14.26
C GLU A 634 4.45 -18.28 -13.46
N ILE A 635 3.76 -17.30 -14.08
CA ILE A 635 3.42 -16.03 -13.47
C ILE A 635 1.90 -15.81 -13.48
N SER A 636 1.28 -15.71 -14.67
CA SER A 636 -0.11 -15.28 -14.79
C SER A 636 -1.11 -16.27 -14.16
N VAL A 637 -0.90 -17.58 -14.35
CA VAL A 637 -1.79 -18.60 -13.77
C VAL A 637 -1.64 -18.69 -12.24
N PRO A 638 -0.44 -18.72 -11.65
CA PRO A 638 -0.26 -18.62 -10.20
C PRO A 638 -0.86 -17.36 -9.57
N ASP A 639 -0.66 -16.20 -10.18
CA ASP A 639 -1.21 -14.93 -9.67
C ASP A 639 -2.74 -14.90 -9.77
N ALA A 640 -3.31 -15.47 -10.84
CA ALA A 640 -4.77 -15.66 -10.96
C ALA A 640 -5.32 -16.63 -9.90
N ALA A 641 -4.57 -17.69 -9.55
CA ALA A 641 -4.94 -18.61 -8.49
C ALA A 641 -5.04 -17.91 -7.13
N LEU A 642 -4.04 -17.09 -6.77
CA LEU A 642 -4.05 -16.30 -5.54
C LEU A 642 -5.27 -15.37 -5.47
N LYS A 643 -5.51 -14.58 -6.52
CA LYS A 643 -6.66 -13.67 -6.60
C LYS A 643 -8.00 -14.41 -6.53
N LEU A 644 -8.09 -15.58 -7.16
CA LEU A 644 -9.29 -16.42 -7.13
C LEU A 644 -9.57 -16.96 -5.72
N VAL A 645 -8.55 -17.47 -5.02
CA VAL A 645 -8.68 -17.94 -3.63
C VAL A 645 -9.10 -16.80 -2.71
N GLN A 646 -8.55 -15.60 -2.90
CA GLN A 646 -8.92 -14.40 -2.13
C GLN A 646 -10.38 -14.00 -2.36
N ALA A 647 -10.84 -14.00 -3.61
CA ALA A 647 -12.24 -13.72 -3.96
C ALA A 647 -13.19 -14.75 -3.33
N CYS A 648 -12.87 -16.04 -3.44
CA CYS A 648 -13.65 -17.13 -2.81
C CYS A 648 -13.65 -17.02 -1.29
N GLY A 649 -12.55 -16.57 -0.67
CA GLY A 649 -12.41 -16.39 0.76
C GLY A 649 -13.30 -15.28 1.36
N ARG A 650 -14.00 -14.50 0.53
CA ARG A 650 -15.00 -13.52 0.99
C ARG A 650 -16.28 -14.17 1.48
N LEU A 651 -16.57 -15.41 1.06
CA LEU A 651 -17.79 -16.10 1.40
C LEU A 651 -17.82 -16.60 2.86
N ILE A 652 -16.70 -17.15 3.36
CA ILE A 652 -16.66 -17.81 4.68
C ILE A 652 -15.69 -17.07 5.59
N ARG A 653 -16.21 -16.43 6.66
CA ARG A 653 -15.48 -15.69 7.68
C ARG A 653 -15.54 -16.34 9.05
N HIS A 654 -16.68 -16.95 9.36
CA HIS A 654 -16.97 -17.58 10.66
C HIS A 654 -17.49 -19.00 10.48
N GLU A 655 -17.50 -19.78 11.55
CA GLU A 655 -17.95 -21.18 11.58
C GLU A 655 -19.42 -21.37 11.19
N ARG A 656 -20.23 -20.32 11.27
CA ARG A 656 -21.66 -20.35 10.93
C ARG A 656 -21.97 -19.84 9.53
N ASP A 657 -20.96 -19.40 8.80
CA ASP A 657 -21.15 -18.92 7.45
C ASP A 657 -21.37 -20.10 6.49
N TYR A 658 -22.17 -19.87 5.49
CA TYR A 658 -22.43 -20.81 4.41
C TYR A 658 -22.82 -20.05 3.14
N GLY A 659 -22.75 -20.69 1.99
CA GLY A 659 -23.20 -20.07 0.75
C GLY A 659 -22.59 -20.66 -0.51
N THR A 660 -22.64 -19.88 -1.59
CA THR A 660 -22.20 -20.31 -2.91
C THR A 660 -21.20 -19.32 -3.52
N VAL A 661 -20.16 -19.85 -4.15
CA VAL A 661 -19.33 -19.09 -5.09
C VAL A 661 -19.73 -19.53 -6.51
N THR A 662 -20.11 -18.59 -7.36
CA THR A 662 -20.42 -18.87 -8.77
C THR A 662 -19.35 -18.27 -9.68
N MET A 663 -18.79 -19.10 -10.56
CA MET A 663 -17.79 -18.70 -11.56
C MET A 663 -18.41 -18.67 -12.95
N LEU A 664 -18.49 -17.47 -13.55
CA LEU A 664 -19.07 -17.24 -14.88
C LEU A 664 -18.01 -17.25 -16.01
N ASP A 665 -16.99 -18.06 -15.85
CA ASP A 665 -15.92 -18.21 -16.84
C ASP A 665 -15.67 -19.68 -17.16
N LYS A 666 -16.12 -20.11 -18.32
CA LYS A 666 -15.99 -21.52 -18.74
C LYS A 666 -14.54 -21.99 -18.87
N ARG A 667 -13.56 -21.07 -18.96
CA ARG A 667 -12.14 -21.43 -19.08
C ARG A 667 -11.64 -22.22 -17.87
N ILE A 668 -12.26 -22.05 -16.69
CA ILE A 668 -11.91 -22.81 -15.49
C ILE A 668 -12.14 -24.33 -15.67
N VAL A 669 -13.06 -24.74 -16.56
CA VAL A 669 -13.36 -26.14 -16.85
C VAL A 669 -12.85 -26.60 -18.22
N THR A 670 -12.63 -25.67 -19.16
CA THR A 670 -12.24 -26.02 -20.55
C THR A 670 -10.75 -25.92 -20.81
N GLN A 671 -10.01 -25.15 -20.00
CA GLN A 671 -8.57 -24.93 -20.19
C GLN A 671 -7.74 -25.84 -19.28
N ARG A 672 -6.52 -26.19 -19.73
CA ARG A 672 -5.62 -27.09 -18.99
C ARG A 672 -5.28 -26.56 -17.58
N TYR A 673 -5.09 -25.25 -17.43
CA TYR A 673 -4.80 -24.60 -16.13
C TYR A 673 -6.01 -24.58 -15.20
N GLY A 674 -7.23 -24.74 -15.69
CA GLY A 674 -8.45 -24.64 -14.89
C GLY A 674 -8.51 -25.68 -13.78
N ARG A 675 -8.03 -26.90 -14.04
CA ARG A 675 -7.95 -27.95 -13.02
C ARG A 675 -7.04 -27.52 -11.85
N ALA A 676 -5.86 -26.97 -12.14
CA ALA A 676 -4.93 -26.49 -11.11
C ALA A 676 -5.51 -25.32 -10.30
N LEU A 677 -6.28 -24.43 -10.94
CA LEU A 677 -7.01 -23.36 -10.27
C LEU A 677 -8.07 -23.92 -9.30
N ILE A 678 -8.87 -24.90 -9.72
CA ILE A 678 -9.88 -25.56 -8.87
C ILE A 678 -9.21 -26.28 -7.69
N GLU A 679 -8.12 -27.01 -7.94
CA GLU A 679 -7.37 -27.73 -6.90
C GLU A 679 -6.71 -26.78 -5.86
N SER A 680 -6.49 -25.50 -6.22
CA SER A 680 -5.95 -24.47 -5.30
C SER A 680 -7.02 -23.83 -4.40
N LEU A 681 -8.30 -24.00 -4.71
CA LEU A 681 -9.39 -23.45 -3.91
C LEU A 681 -9.52 -24.15 -2.55
N PRO A 682 -10.14 -23.49 -1.55
CA PRO A 682 -10.66 -24.20 -0.39
C PRO A 682 -11.50 -25.41 -0.84
N PRO A 683 -11.56 -26.49 -0.06
CA PRO A 683 -12.20 -27.74 -0.48
C PRO A 683 -13.75 -27.61 -0.52
N PHE A 684 -14.24 -26.73 -1.39
CA PHE A 684 -15.68 -26.56 -1.63
C PHE A 684 -16.34 -27.83 -2.16
N ARG A 685 -17.64 -27.96 -1.93
CA ARG A 685 -18.46 -28.88 -2.72
C ARG A 685 -18.54 -28.38 -4.15
N LEU A 686 -18.07 -29.16 -5.12
CA LEU A 686 -18.09 -28.77 -6.53
C LEU A 686 -19.42 -29.07 -7.17
N ASP A 687 -19.99 -28.07 -7.82
CA ASP A 687 -21.19 -28.16 -8.66
C ASP A 687 -20.87 -27.58 -10.04
N ILE A 688 -20.37 -28.44 -10.92
CA ILE A 688 -19.88 -28.07 -12.24
C ILE A 688 -20.83 -28.65 -13.30
N ALA A 689 -21.46 -27.76 -14.05
CA ALA A 689 -22.31 -28.16 -15.17
C ALA A 689 -21.47 -28.87 -16.25
N SER A 690 -22.04 -29.96 -16.80
CA SER A 690 -21.37 -30.69 -17.88
C SER A 690 -21.17 -29.76 -19.07
N VAL A 691 -19.93 -29.66 -19.53
CA VAL A 691 -19.62 -28.96 -20.77
C VAL A 691 -20.13 -29.83 -21.91
N SER A 692 -21.23 -29.43 -22.52
CA SER A 692 -21.80 -30.11 -23.71
C SER A 692 -21.05 -29.74 -24.98
#